data_55a210949032da9d195bd8b575c1cdf6
#
_entry.id   55a210949032da9d195bd8b575c1cdf6
#
_cell.length_a   1.000
_cell.length_b   1.000
_cell.length_c   1.000
_cell.angle_alpha   90.00
_cell.angle_beta   90.00
_cell.angle_gamma   90.00
#
_symmetry.space_group_name_H-M   'P 1'
#
loop_
_entity.id
_entity.type
_entity.pdbx_description
1 polymer ?
#
loop_
_entity_poly.entity_id
_entity_poly.type
_entity_poly.pdbx_seq_one_letter_code
_entity_poly.pdbx_strand_id
1 'polypeptide(L)'
;MDMLRRFFIGLAAMSAVGQAGVLDAQSAAPPRAMLPIDFTNSAEYGWLAKPVHASRVLDDMTQPANWKFSGAGTVSFPEAPRLGDMRALRVDMQLHRPPNLPERMRLPAVNLRRAVANEDWSGYNRIVIWIKPDFVGVPVLPLQIVMHSAGSMKVPDRYGREGTHFVTLARQGWQPVMWEIEPLARDRVTLLEIGYFVNRMIANPDDHVGFEIGRIELQKVDADVHTGWSVGAGKFAFSHSGYQADSRKSAIANGLAGTHFDVVRVGDIAFGETVLRKPIQQVTTPTGTHQQLDFSELTAEGRYVLRAGAHISKPFVVSDTAWLPSITKSLNFYYGNRCGFDVPGVHGIDHLDWFATLGDKRLTMSGGWHDAGDLSQGVINTGEGSYAMFALAERLAAQGQHPALVDRLIEEASWGLDWVLRVRFDGGYRVGFGAHNFWSNNIAGDGDDRFVEAKNNPNANYIAAAAGAIAARVLRTRDPARAAEALRIARDDWAHAIVGIEGPSTWHTPAFAASRMELAGIGITASIELWRATHEAQYRDKAVELARIVMASQQVARVGSTMPLSGFFYTGPDRDTIFHQFHRAADQAPVVALTQLIDALPDHADWMSWYATVVRYAEYQKQSSRVTAPYEVLPAYVYRLADSVQVPDSGGRYLESRKEYAEQVRAGTSMGDGWYLRTFPVWFQRRGNYGVLLSQAKGLSAASRMRGDRDGLELATRQAEWVVGRNPFSQSTMYGEGYDWAQQYSVSSGDMVGTLPVGMQSRGTSDLPYYPSQNMYVYKEVWVHSNNRWLWLMEDLLPRYTLAAAANTFALTSSTAPNGDVTLRLSLSGAGVRRIALRTDNLKLRAPGQATQSITLRANEPITLTWTARRERPDAPWVAVAAEEGGVRRADQYGH
;
A
#
# COMPACT_ATOMS: atom_id res chain seq x y z
N MET A 1 29.54 -31.46 47.05
CA MET A 1 28.30 -31.18 47.82
C MET A 1 28.68 -30.04 48.77
N ASP A 2 27.92 -29.00 48.83
CA ASP A 2 28.16 -27.72 49.51
C ASP A 2 28.92 -26.65 48.69
N MET A 3 28.26 -26.15 47.67
CA MET A 3 28.59 -24.81 47.14
C MET A 3 27.45 -24.24 46.29
N LEU A 4 26.22 -24.46 46.71
CA LEU A 4 25.02 -23.95 45.97
C LEU A 4 23.87 -23.63 46.96
N ARG A 5 24.16 -22.91 48.02
CA ARG A 5 23.15 -22.35 48.92
C ARG A 5 23.68 -21.12 49.67
N ARG A 6 23.84 -19.99 49.01
CA ARG A 6 23.89 -18.64 49.64
C ARG A 6 23.87 -17.59 48.57
N PHE A 7 22.69 -17.20 48.12
CA PHE A 7 22.36 -15.86 47.59
C PHE A 7 20.86 -15.71 47.47
N PHE A 8 20.19 -15.74 48.59
CA PHE A 8 18.87 -15.13 48.77
C PHE A 8 18.85 -14.63 50.19
N ILE A 9 18.82 -13.33 50.39
CA ILE A 9 18.25 -12.53 51.49
C ILE A 9 18.94 -11.15 51.43
N GLY A 10 18.12 -10.15 51.17
CA GLY A 10 18.50 -8.74 51.46
C GLY A 10 18.18 -7.79 50.36
N LEU A 11 16.99 -7.26 50.29
CA LEU A 11 16.65 -5.90 50.66
C LEU A 11 15.14 -5.66 50.49
N ALA A 12 14.50 -5.53 51.61
CA ALA A 12 13.23 -4.81 51.72
C ALA A 12 13.58 -3.43 52.32
N ALA A 13 12.92 -2.44 51.76
CA ALA A 13 12.49 -1.17 52.35
C ALA A 13 13.02 0.09 51.69
N MET A 14 12.00 0.86 51.35
CA MET A 14 11.82 2.31 51.22
C MET A 14 11.53 2.74 49.78
N SER A 15 10.55 3.51 49.50
CA SER A 15 9.38 4.09 50.17
C SER A 15 8.52 4.74 49.11
N ALA A 16 7.23 4.78 49.31
CA ALA A 16 6.19 5.34 48.44
C ALA A 16 6.42 6.80 48.06
N VAL A 17 6.34 7.10 46.75
CA VAL A 17 5.79 8.35 46.22
C VAL A 17 5.24 8.06 44.80
N GLY A 18 3.95 8.39 44.56
CA GLY A 18 3.38 8.67 43.25
C GLY A 18 2.81 7.46 42.51
N GLN A 19 1.53 7.16 42.71
CA GLN A 19 0.73 6.28 41.85
C GLN A 19 0.56 6.93 40.47
N ALA A 20 1.43 6.60 39.53
CA ALA A 20 1.06 6.51 38.12
C ALA A 20 0.77 5.02 37.87
N GLY A 21 -0.44 4.72 37.38
CA GLY A 21 -0.89 3.35 37.20
C GLY A 21 0.08 2.54 36.37
N VAL A 22 0.73 1.59 36.98
CA VAL A 22 1.44 0.49 36.34
C VAL A 22 0.36 -0.38 35.72
N LEU A 23 0.30 -0.42 34.39
CA LEU A 23 -0.43 -1.45 33.66
C LEU A 23 0.09 -2.80 34.14
N ASP A 24 -0.79 -3.61 34.72
CA ASP A 24 -0.51 -4.98 35.09
C ASP A 24 0.23 -5.70 33.96
N ALA A 25 1.41 -6.19 34.28
CA ALA A 25 2.11 -7.14 33.42
C ALA A 25 1.28 -8.43 33.40
N GLN A 26 0.32 -8.51 32.46
CA GLN A 26 -0.25 -9.79 32.06
C GLN A 26 0.94 -10.72 31.76
N SER A 27 0.86 -11.96 32.22
CA SER A 27 1.84 -13.01 31.94
C SER A 27 2.06 -13.07 30.43
N ALA A 28 3.07 -12.37 29.97
CA ALA A 28 3.35 -12.21 28.55
C ALA A 28 3.69 -13.59 27.99
N ALA A 29 2.94 -14.02 26.98
CA ALA A 29 3.40 -15.08 26.10
C ALA A 29 4.85 -14.77 25.68
N PRO A 30 5.74 -15.78 25.52
CA PRO A 30 7.13 -15.54 25.15
C PRO A 30 7.20 -14.61 23.92
N PRO A 31 8.15 -13.68 23.89
CA PRO A 31 8.24 -12.71 22.79
C PRO A 31 8.20 -13.45 21.46
N ARG A 32 7.36 -12.99 20.55
CA ARG A 32 7.21 -13.58 19.22
C ARG A 32 8.49 -13.35 18.43
N ALA A 33 9.02 -14.40 17.81
CA ALA A 33 10.15 -14.27 16.90
C ALA A 33 9.69 -13.62 15.57
N MET A 34 10.52 -12.76 15.00
CA MET A 34 10.34 -12.28 13.63
C MET A 34 10.42 -13.42 12.63
N LEU A 35 9.66 -13.32 11.56
CA LEU A 35 9.72 -14.31 10.49
C LEU A 35 11.10 -14.31 9.82
N PRO A 36 11.68 -15.50 9.61
CA PRO A 36 12.96 -15.61 8.90
C PRO A 36 12.80 -15.20 7.43
N ILE A 37 13.90 -14.75 6.85
CA ILE A 37 13.96 -14.35 5.44
C ILE A 37 14.82 -15.33 4.64
N ASP A 38 14.32 -15.75 3.49
CA ASP A 38 15.10 -16.50 2.50
C ASP A 38 15.71 -15.54 1.46
N PHE A 39 16.92 -15.08 1.74
CA PHE A 39 17.64 -14.15 0.85
C PHE A 39 17.92 -14.72 -0.54
N THR A 40 17.86 -16.03 -0.75
CA THR A 40 18.08 -16.63 -2.08
C THR A 40 16.99 -16.24 -3.09
N ASN A 41 15.87 -15.73 -2.60
CA ASN A 41 14.76 -15.21 -3.40
C ASN A 41 14.81 -13.68 -3.61
N SER A 42 15.83 -12.99 -3.08
CA SER A 42 15.97 -11.54 -3.25
C SER A 42 16.57 -11.16 -4.61
N ALA A 43 16.33 -9.93 -5.04
CA ALA A 43 16.95 -9.36 -6.22
C ALA A 43 18.47 -9.23 -6.06
N GLU A 44 18.93 -8.84 -4.88
CA GLU A 44 20.36 -8.72 -4.55
C GLU A 44 21.10 -10.05 -4.72
N TYR A 45 20.48 -11.16 -4.31
CA TYR A 45 21.04 -12.50 -4.55
C TYR A 45 21.10 -12.82 -6.05
N GLY A 46 20.03 -12.49 -6.78
CA GLY A 46 19.99 -12.63 -8.23
C GLY A 46 21.09 -11.79 -8.92
N TRP A 47 21.35 -10.58 -8.46
CA TRP A 47 22.41 -9.72 -8.99
C TRP A 47 23.81 -10.29 -8.78
N LEU A 48 24.07 -10.97 -7.66
CA LEU A 48 25.36 -11.67 -7.42
C LEU A 48 25.61 -12.76 -8.47
N ALA A 49 24.58 -13.41 -8.93
CA ALA A 49 24.69 -14.52 -9.90
C ALA A 49 24.84 -14.07 -11.36
N LYS A 50 24.65 -12.77 -11.66
CA LYS A 50 24.76 -12.23 -13.03
C LYS A 50 26.19 -12.36 -13.55
N PRO A 51 26.41 -12.85 -14.78
CA PRO A 51 27.73 -12.82 -15.44
C PRO A 51 28.27 -11.39 -15.53
N VAL A 52 29.53 -11.21 -15.17
CA VAL A 52 30.24 -9.95 -15.32
C VAL A 52 31.02 -9.96 -16.62
N HIS A 53 30.58 -9.18 -17.60
CA HIS A 53 31.17 -9.12 -18.95
C HIS A 53 32.43 -8.24 -19.00
N ALA A 54 32.49 -7.20 -18.14
CA ALA A 54 33.66 -6.34 -17.97
C ALA A 54 33.66 -5.76 -16.56
N SER A 55 34.83 -5.53 -16.01
CA SER A 55 35.02 -4.86 -14.73
C SER A 55 36.20 -3.89 -14.75
N ARG A 56 36.10 -2.84 -13.91
CA ARG A 56 37.15 -1.87 -13.66
C ARG A 56 37.15 -1.49 -12.19
N VAL A 57 38.30 -1.60 -11.55
CA VAL A 57 38.49 -1.07 -10.18
C VAL A 57 38.49 0.46 -10.28
N LEU A 58 37.53 1.10 -9.59
CA LEU A 58 37.44 2.55 -9.47
C LEU A 58 38.35 3.05 -8.33
N ASP A 59 38.37 2.33 -7.21
CA ASP A 59 39.24 2.63 -6.08
C ASP A 59 39.56 1.34 -5.28
N ASP A 60 40.83 1.17 -4.90
CA ASP A 60 41.34 0.05 -4.10
C ASP A 60 41.78 0.46 -2.70
N MET A 61 41.47 1.72 -2.31
CA MET A 61 41.81 2.35 -1.04
C MET A 61 43.32 2.49 -0.75
N THR A 62 44.14 2.44 -1.83
CA THR A 62 45.61 2.65 -1.71
C THR A 62 46.01 4.11 -1.78
N GLN A 63 45.14 5.00 -2.26
CA GLN A 63 45.37 6.42 -2.50
C GLN A 63 44.46 7.31 -1.64
N PRO A 64 44.81 7.64 -0.39
CA PRO A 64 44.02 8.49 0.49
C PRO A 64 43.68 9.86 -0.12
N ALA A 65 44.56 10.41 -0.97
CA ALA A 65 44.35 11.71 -1.63
C ALA A 65 43.14 11.76 -2.57
N ASN A 66 42.64 10.60 -3.02
CA ASN A 66 41.41 10.51 -3.84
C ASN A 66 40.14 10.89 -3.07
N TRP A 67 40.21 10.86 -1.73
CA TRP A 67 39.09 11.03 -0.85
C TRP A 67 39.14 12.34 -0.09
N LYS A 68 37.96 12.98 0.00
CA LYS A 68 37.74 14.10 0.91
C LYS A 68 36.70 13.69 1.95
N PHE A 69 37.01 13.97 3.21
CA PHE A 69 36.10 13.72 4.30
C PHE A 69 35.54 15.03 4.86
N SER A 70 34.30 15.02 5.27
CA SER A 70 33.66 16.08 6.04
C SER A 70 32.61 15.49 6.98
N GLY A 71 32.45 16.11 8.15
CA GLY A 71 31.43 15.72 9.11
C GLY A 71 32.02 15.39 10.49
N ALA A 72 31.21 14.73 11.32
CA ALA A 72 31.54 14.38 12.71
C ALA A 72 32.12 12.97 12.82
N GLY A 73 33.42 12.88 13.05
CA GLY A 73 34.11 11.62 13.18
C GLY A 73 35.52 11.67 12.65
N THR A 74 36.12 10.51 12.43
CA THR A 74 37.46 10.36 11.91
C THR A 74 37.50 9.41 10.73
N VAL A 75 38.48 9.62 9.84
CA VAL A 75 38.77 8.71 8.72
C VAL A 75 40.23 8.28 8.82
N SER A 76 40.45 7.00 8.62
CA SER A 76 41.78 6.43 8.56
C SER A 76 41.92 5.47 7.38
N PHE A 77 43.19 5.24 6.95
CA PHE A 77 43.53 4.31 5.87
C PHE A 77 44.50 3.29 6.46
N PRO A 78 44.07 2.23 7.12
CA PRO A 78 44.95 1.21 7.68
C PRO A 78 45.83 0.57 6.61
N GLU A 79 47.12 0.42 6.86
CA GLU A 79 48.06 -0.19 5.93
C GLU A 79 47.84 -1.69 5.77
N ALA A 80 47.41 -2.37 6.83
CA ALA A 80 47.16 -3.80 6.81
C ALA A 80 45.92 -4.14 5.96
N PRO A 81 45.98 -5.17 5.11
CA PRO A 81 44.82 -5.66 4.40
C PRO A 81 43.70 -6.09 5.37
N ARG A 82 42.43 -5.89 4.99
CA ARG A 82 41.26 -6.16 5.80
C ARG A 82 40.48 -7.42 5.41
N LEU A 83 40.57 -7.83 4.13
CA LEU A 83 39.99 -9.06 3.61
C LEU A 83 40.83 -9.54 2.43
N GLY A 84 41.53 -10.67 2.57
CA GLY A 84 42.55 -11.10 1.60
C GLY A 84 43.62 -10.02 1.42
N ASP A 85 43.80 -9.55 0.20
CA ASP A 85 44.72 -8.44 -0.17
C ASP A 85 44.01 -7.05 -0.20
N MET A 86 42.68 -7.01 0.05
CA MET A 86 41.87 -5.80 -0.01
C MET A 86 42.21 -4.84 1.13
N ARG A 87 42.58 -3.61 0.79
CA ARG A 87 42.69 -2.48 1.73
C ARG A 87 41.33 -1.84 1.97
N ALA A 88 41.23 -1.05 3.01
CA ALA A 88 40.01 -0.34 3.35
C ALA A 88 40.25 1.05 3.92
N LEU A 89 39.34 1.93 3.67
CA LEU A 89 39.12 3.17 4.40
C LEU A 89 38.22 2.85 5.59
N ARG A 90 38.54 3.32 6.78
CA ARG A 90 37.72 3.18 7.99
C ARG A 90 37.17 4.54 8.40
N VAL A 91 35.90 4.55 8.75
CA VAL A 91 35.18 5.68 9.35
C VAL A 91 34.73 5.29 10.75
N ASP A 92 35.03 6.14 11.72
CA ASP A 92 34.49 6.08 13.08
C ASP A 92 33.75 7.37 13.36
N MET A 93 32.49 7.26 13.79
CA MET A 93 31.57 8.39 13.91
C MET A 93 31.38 8.81 15.35
N GLN A 94 31.17 10.12 15.54
CA GLN A 94 30.75 10.66 16.82
C GLN A 94 29.20 10.68 16.85
N LEU A 95 28.62 9.96 17.80
CA LEU A 95 27.16 9.91 18.01
C LEU A 95 26.67 11.04 18.93
N HIS A 96 27.60 11.76 19.59
CA HIS A 96 27.25 12.76 20.58
C HIS A 96 26.64 14.01 19.92
N ARG A 97 25.42 14.38 20.33
CA ARG A 97 24.81 15.66 19.97
C ARG A 97 25.23 16.73 21.00
N PRO A 98 25.78 17.88 20.59
CA PRO A 98 26.00 18.98 21.50
C PRO A 98 24.71 19.44 22.19
N PRO A 99 24.71 19.67 23.51
CA PRO A 99 23.49 19.91 24.29
C PRO A 99 22.71 21.20 23.90
N ASN A 100 23.28 22.09 23.12
CA ASN A 100 22.71 23.39 22.77
C ASN A 100 22.34 23.54 21.28
N LEU A 101 22.24 22.45 20.53
CA LEU A 101 21.81 22.55 19.12
C LEU A 101 20.30 22.81 19.02
N PRO A 102 19.88 23.83 18.22
CA PRO A 102 18.47 24.05 17.95
C PRO A 102 17.80 22.80 17.38
N GLU A 103 16.53 22.56 17.73
CA GLU A 103 15.70 21.42 17.26
C GLU A 103 15.73 21.21 15.74
N ARG A 104 15.97 22.26 14.96
CA ARG A 104 16.04 22.20 13.49
C ARG A 104 17.39 21.75 12.94
N MET A 105 18.44 21.65 13.75
CA MET A 105 19.74 21.19 13.27
C MET A 105 19.73 19.69 13.12
N ARG A 106 20.08 19.24 11.92
CA ARG A 106 20.29 17.82 11.62
C ARG A 106 21.37 17.25 12.54
N LEU A 107 21.18 16.01 12.91
CA LEU A 107 22.23 15.27 13.61
C LEU A 107 23.54 15.31 12.80
N PRO A 108 24.70 15.16 13.46
CA PRO A 108 25.97 15.12 12.76
C PRO A 108 25.93 14.14 11.58
N ALA A 109 26.41 14.56 10.44
CA ALA A 109 26.50 13.74 9.24
C ALA A 109 27.96 13.45 8.93
N VAL A 110 28.21 12.33 8.29
CA VAL A 110 29.53 11.96 7.74
C VAL A 110 29.39 11.91 6.23
N ASN A 111 30.32 12.48 5.52
CA ASN A 111 30.32 12.45 4.05
C ASN A 111 31.75 12.20 3.53
N LEU A 112 31.87 11.13 2.78
CA LEU A 112 33.07 10.75 2.03
C LEU A 112 32.84 11.10 0.56
N ARG A 113 33.78 11.82 -0.04
CA ARG A 113 33.69 12.31 -1.42
C ARG A 113 34.89 11.81 -2.24
N ARG A 114 34.60 10.95 -3.21
CA ARG A 114 35.59 10.46 -4.17
C ARG A 114 35.42 11.24 -5.47
N ALA A 115 36.35 12.14 -5.78
CA ALA A 115 36.33 12.90 -7.01
C ALA A 115 36.57 11.98 -8.23
N VAL A 116 35.81 12.23 -9.29
CA VAL A 116 35.92 11.54 -10.58
C VAL A 116 36.20 12.60 -11.67
N ALA A 117 37.18 12.36 -12.51
CA ALA A 117 37.69 13.35 -13.44
C ALA A 117 36.85 13.45 -14.75
N ASN A 118 35.55 13.69 -14.64
CA ASN A 118 34.60 13.76 -15.77
C ASN A 118 34.65 12.49 -16.65
N GLU A 119 34.65 11.32 -16.01
CA GLU A 119 34.76 10.05 -16.72
C GLU A 119 33.42 9.64 -17.33
N ASP A 120 33.52 9.02 -18.53
CA ASP A 120 32.39 8.30 -19.14
C ASP A 120 32.32 6.87 -18.59
N TRP A 121 31.21 6.57 -17.89
CA TRP A 121 30.90 5.24 -17.38
C TRP A 121 29.86 4.52 -18.22
N SER A 122 29.53 4.99 -19.42
CA SER A 122 28.47 4.38 -20.26
C SER A 122 28.76 2.92 -20.61
N GLY A 123 30.04 2.50 -20.60
CA GLY A 123 30.47 1.11 -20.78
C GLY A 123 30.14 0.18 -19.61
N TYR A 124 29.72 0.70 -18.48
CA TYR A 124 29.39 -0.04 -17.25
C TYR A 124 27.98 0.31 -16.81
N ASN A 125 27.30 -0.62 -16.13
CA ASN A 125 25.93 -0.42 -15.67
C ASN A 125 25.68 -0.83 -14.21
N ARG A 126 26.75 -1.17 -13.46
CA ARG A 126 26.66 -1.52 -12.05
C ARG A 126 27.87 -0.97 -11.28
N ILE A 127 27.60 -0.42 -10.10
CA ILE A 127 28.61 -0.09 -9.07
C ILE A 127 28.57 -1.19 -8.01
N VAL A 128 29.74 -1.68 -7.58
CA VAL A 128 29.88 -2.61 -6.46
C VAL A 128 30.83 -1.99 -5.44
N ILE A 129 30.38 -1.92 -4.18
CA ILE A 129 31.16 -1.38 -3.07
C ILE A 129 31.24 -2.43 -1.98
N TRP A 130 32.44 -2.83 -1.57
CA TRP A 130 32.63 -3.70 -0.42
C TRP A 130 32.56 -2.86 0.86
N ILE A 131 31.62 -3.21 1.74
CA ILE A 131 31.39 -2.49 3.01
C ILE A 131 31.36 -3.47 4.16
N LYS A 132 31.98 -3.07 5.29
CA LYS A 132 31.89 -3.78 6.57
C LYS A 132 31.34 -2.81 7.62
N PRO A 133 30.10 -2.98 8.07
CA PRO A 133 29.55 -2.24 9.20
C PRO A 133 30.24 -2.63 10.52
N ASP A 134 30.27 -1.67 11.44
CA ASP A 134 30.76 -1.84 12.80
C ASP A 134 29.94 -0.95 13.74
N PHE A 135 28.94 -1.52 14.40
CA PHE A 135 28.03 -0.75 15.24
C PHE A 135 27.55 -1.53 16.45
N VAL A 136 27.28 -0.80 17.54
CA VAL A 136 26.61 -1.28 18.76
C VAL A 136 25.61 -0.22 19.18
N GLY A 137 24.44 -0.65 19.63
CA GLY A 137 23.40 0.25 20.15
C GLY A 137 22.45 0.81 19.11
N VAL A 138 22.65 0.54 17.81
CA VAL A 138 21.72 0.84 16.74
C VAL A 138 21.25 -0.45 16.05
N PRO A 139 20.02 -0.51 15.52
CA PRO A 139 19.55 -1.73 14.87
C PRO A 139 20.18 -1.96 13.50
N VAL A 140 20.56 -0.90 12.80
CA VAL A 140 21.09 -0.94 11.43
C VAL A 140 22.02 0.23 11.16
N LEU A 141 22.89 0.08 10.17
CA LEU A 141 23.72 1.15 9.59
C LEU A 141 23.11 1.58 8.23
N PRO A 142 22.40 2.71 8.14
CA PRO A 142 21.96 3.25 6.85
C PRO A 142 23.07 4.09 6.22
N LEU A 143 23.39 3.80 4.96
CA LEU A 143 24.31 4.59 4.15
C LEU A 143 23.59 5.18 2.94
N GLN A 144 23.99 6.37 2.55
CA GLN A 144 23.55 7.04 1.33
C GLN A 144 24.71 7.07 0.33
N ILE A 145 24.50 6.52 -0.87
CA ILE A 145 25.45 6.54 -1.98
C ILE A 145 24.90 7.47 -3.04
N VAL A 146 25.68 8.47 -3.47
CA VAL A 146 25.25 9.44 -4.47
C VAL A 146 26.23 9.48 -5.62
N MET A 147 25.74 9.21 -6.83
CA MET A 147 26.49 9.39 -8.07
C MET A 147 26.16 10.75 -8.68
N HIS A 148 27.18 11.54 -9.02
CA HIS A 148 27.01 12.82 -9.69
C HIS A 148 27.48 12.71 -11.15
N SER A 149 26.60 13.07 -12.07
CA SER A 149 26.91 13.21 -13.49
C SER A 149 26.48 14.58 -14.00
N ALA A 150 27.33 15.20 -14.82
CA ALA A 150 27.08 16.49 -15.46
C ALA A 150 26.99 16.36 -16.97
N GLY A 151 26.70 15.17 -17.48
CA GLY A 151 26.64 14.84 -18.90
C GLY A 151 25.31 15.18 -19.57
N SER A 152 24.80 14.24 -20.35
CA SER A 152 23.55 14.39 -21.14
C SER A 152 22.34 14.73 -20.29
N MET A 153 22.29 14.21 -19.07
CA MET A 153 21.35 14.62 -18.04
C MET A 153 22.10 14.83 -16.72
N LYS A 154 21.67 15.84 -15.97
CA LYS A 154 22.23 16.07 -14.63
C LYS A 154 21.73 15.03 -13.64
N VAL A 155 22.64 14.36 -12.96
CA VAL A 155 22.40 13.42 -11.88
C VAL A 155 23.17 13.89 -10.64
N PRO A 156 22.60 13.97 -9.44
CA PRO A 156 21.18 13.83 -9.13
C PRO A 156 20.31 14.83 -9.88
N ASP A 157 19.06 14.42 -10.17
CA ASP A 157 18.08 15.35 -10.74
C ASP A 157 17.75 16.48 -9.74
N ARG A 158 17.17 17.57 -10.24
CA ARG A 158 16.87 18.76 -9.39
C ARG A 158 16.01 18.44 -8.16
N TYR A 159 15.36 17.31 -8.17
CA TYR A 159 14.48 16.87 -7.10
C TYR A 159 15.12 15.80 -6.19
N GLY A 160 16.33 15.32 -6.51
CA GLY A 160 16.99 14.25 -5.81
C GLY A 160 16.30 12.89 -5.92
N ARG A 161 15.52 12.66 -7.00
CA ARG A 161 14.85 11.39 -7.27
C ARG A 161 15.78 10.33 -7.82
N GLU A 162 16.71 10.76 -8.65
CA GLU A 162 17.67 9.92 -9.35
C GLU A 162 19.08 10.22 -8.88
N GLY A 163 19.94 9.21 -8.89
CA GLY A 163 21.34 9.35 -8.53
C GLY A 163 21.66 9.19 -7.05
N THR A 164 20.65 8.93 -6.19
CA THR A 164 20.83 8.65 -4.77
C THR A 164 20.33 7.27 -4.44
N HIS A 165 21.14 6.45 -3.82
CA HIS A 165 20.85 5.08 -3.42
C HIS A 165 21.08 4.90 -1.93
N PHE A 166 20.08 4.39 -1.20
CA PHE A 166 20.20 4.09 0.21
C PHE A 166 20.42 2.60 0.44
N VAL A 167 21.28 2.28 1.39
CA VAL A 167 21.57 0.91 1.80
C VAL A 167 21.42 0.80 3.30
N THR A 168 20.63 -0.16 3.75
CA THR A 168 20.47 -0.47 5.17
C THR A 168 21.22 -1.76 5.49
N LEU A 169 22.27 -1.67 6.29
CA LEU A 169 23.15 -2.78 6.61
C LEU A 169 22.86 -3.25 8.03
N ALA A 170 22.21 -4.40 8.16
CA ALA A 170 21.86 -5.03 9.43
C ALA A 170 22.89 -6.07 9.88
N ARG A 171 23.73 -6.57 8.96
CA ARG A 171 24.72 -7.62 9.25
C ARG A 171 26.11 -7.02 9.36
N GLN A 172 26.81 -7.38 10.41
CA GLN A 172 28.25 -7.10 10.53
C GLN A 172 29.05 -8.08 9.67
N GLY A 173 30.21 -7.63 9.20
CA GLY A 173 31.06 -8.39 8.29
C GLY A 173 31.10 -7.78 6.89
N TRP A 174 32.12 -8.22 6.10
CA TRP A 174 32.28 -7.76 4.72
C TRP A 174 31.16 -8.26 3.82
N GLN A 175 30.54 -7.34 3.10
CA GLN A 175 29.47 -7.63 2.14
C GLN A 175 29.55 -6.70 0.94
N PRO A 176 29.24 -7.19 -0.29
CA PRO A 176 29.15 -6.35 -1.45
C PRO A 176 27.80 -5.63 -1.48
N VAL A 177 27.83 -4.32 -1.64
CA VAL A 177 26.69 -3.48 -1.96
C VAL A 177 26.67 -3.26 -3.46
N MET A 178 25.60 -3.64 -4.13
CA MET A 178 25.46 -3.55 -5.57
C MET A 178 24.37 -2.53 -5.94
N TRP A 179 24.69 -1.65 -6.86
CA TRP A 179 23.74 -0.69 -7.39
C TRP A 179 23.78 -0.72 -8.93
N GLU A 180 22.73 -1.21 -9.56
CA GLU A 180 22.59 -1.14 -11.01
C GLU A 180 22.18 0.26 -11.43
N ILE A 181 23.01 0.92 -12.22
CA ILE A 181 22.88 2.32 -12.63
C ILE A 181 22.44 2.49 -14.08
N GLU A 182 21.96 1.41 -14.73
CA GLU A 182 21.55 1.43 -16.13
C GLU A 182 20.60 2.59 -16.49
N PRO A 183 19.58 2.92 -15.66
CA PRO A 183 18.67 4.02 -15.99
C PRO A 183 19.30 5.41 -15.91
N LEU A 184 20.45 5.56 -15.26
CA LEU A 184 21.04 6.88 -14.96
C LEU A 184 21.97 7.35 -16.08
N ALA A 185 21.94 8.66 -16.39
CA ALA A 185 22.94 9.30 -17.22
C ALA A 185 24.31 9.25 -16.51
N ARG A 186 25.30 8.67 -17.18
CA ARG A 186 26.64 8.44 -16.62
C ARG A 186 27.77 8.68 -17.63
N ASP A 187 27.46 9.48 -18.64
CA ASP A 187 28.38 9.86 -19.70
C ASP A 187 29.43 10.92 -19.28
N ARG A 188 29.25 11.54 -18.11
CA ARG A 188 30.23 12.46 -17.51
C ARG A 188 30.11 12.49 -15.99
N VAL A 189 30.61 11.42 -15.33
CA VAL A 189 30.59 11.30 -13.88
C VAL A 189 31.69 12.15 -13.26
N THR A 190 31.31 12.93 -12.24
CA THR A 190 32.19 13.89 -11.59
C THR A 190 32.53 13.56 -10.15
N LEU A 191 31.67 12.79 -9.47
CA LEU A 191 31.80 12.53 -8.04
C LEU A 191 31.00 11.29 -7.64
N LEU A 192 31.54 10.51 -6.72
CA LEU A 192 30.83 9.50 -5.92
C LEU A 192 30.89 9.93 -4.45
N GLU A 193 29.76 10.02 -3.79
CA GLU A 193 29.64 10.34 -2.38
C GLU A 193 29.10 9.13 -1.61
N ILE A 194 29.62 8.90 -0.39
CA ILE A 194 29.08 7.92 0.55
C ILE A 194 28.90 8.65 1.87
N GLY A 195 27.64 8.72 2.34
CA GLY A 195 27.26 9.48 3.50
C GLY A 195 26.48 8.65 4.52
N TYR A 196 26.50 9.13 5.74
CA TYR A 196 25.70 8.62 6.85
C TYR A 196 25.14 9.78 7.64
N PHE A 197 23.86 9.70 8.01
CA PHE A 197 23.26 10.59 9.01
C PHE A 197 23.16 9.84 10.32
N VAL A 198 23.67 10.45 11.39
CA VAL A 198 23.53 9.90 12.73
C VAL A 198 22.03 9.79 13.04
N ASN A 199 21.55 8.56 13.21
CA ASN A 199 20.13 8.25 13.41
C ASN A 199 19.83 7.76 14.84
N ARG A 200 20.76 7.95 15.78
CA ARG A 200 20.60 7.62 17.20
C ARG A 200 21.44 8.54 18.09
N MET A 201 20.94 8.82 19.29
CA MET A 201 21.73 9.37 20.39
C MET A 201 22.40 8.24 21.19
N ILE A 202 23.55 8.55 21.84
CA ILE A 202 24.22 7.61 22.73
C ILE A 202 23.33 7.36 23.94
N ALA A 203 22.97 6.09 24.15
CA ALA A 203 22.25 5.64 25.33
C ALA A 203 23.19 4.97 26.35
N ASN A 204 24.23 4.27 25.86
CA ASN A 204 25.18 3.54 26.68
C ASN A 204 26.60 3.92 26.28
N PRO A 205 27.58 3.82 27.23
CA PRO A 205 29.00 4.13 26.95
C PRO A 205 29.62 3.33 25.81
N ASP A 206 29.14 2.11 25.60
CA ASP A 206 29.64 1.19 24.57
C ASP A 206 29.01 1.39 23.19
N ASP A 207 27.97 2.25 23.07
CA ASP A 207 27.32 2.55 21.80
C ASP A 207 28.32 3.22 20.85
N HIS A 208 28.45 2.68 19.65
CA HIS A 208 29.31 3.24 18.62
C HIS A 208 28.78 2.91 17.23
N VAL A 209 29.15 3.70 16.24
CA VAL A 209 28.88 3.46 14.83
C VAL A 209 30.13 3.79 14.01
N GLY A 210 30.55 2.82 13.22
CA GLY A 210 31.60 2.94 12.23
C GLY A 210 31.36 2.04 11.03
N PHE A 211 32.21 2.15 10.03
CA PHE A 211 32.22 1.22 8.90
C PHE A 211 33.55 1.27 8.17
N GLU A 212 33.86 0.19 7.46
CA GLU A 212 34.98 0.13 6.52
C GLU A 212 34.46 0.05 5.09
N ILE A 213 35.08 0.80 4.18
CA ILE A 213 34.86 0.70 2.74
C ILE A 213 36.11 0.09 2.12
N GLY A 214 35.90 -1.03 1.45
CA GLY A 214 36.95 -1.69 0.67
C GLY A 214 36.91 -1.28 -0.82
N ARG A 215 37.23 -2.23 -1.69
CA ARG A 215 37.29 -1.99 -3.14
C ARG A 215 35.97 -1.51 -3.71
N ILE A 216 36.03 -0.53 -4.62
CA ILE A 216 34.92 -0.04 -5.44
C ILE A 216 35.16 -0.44 -6.90
N GLU A 217 34.18 -1.09 -7.51
CA GLU A 217 34.25 -1.58 -8.89
C GLU A 217 33.09 -1.04 -9.73
N LEU A 218 33.38 -0.77 -10.99
CA LEU A 218 32.39 -0.60 -12.05
C LEU A 218 32.31 -1.91 -12.83
N GLN A 219 31.11 -2.41 -13.05
CA GLN A 219 30.87 -3.67 -13.76
C GLN A 219 29.88 -3.48 -14.90
N LYS A 220 30.05 -4.28 -15.98
CA LYS A 220 29.07 -4.46 -17.03
C LYS A 220 28.41 -5.82 -16.85
N VAL A 221 27.10 -5.84 -16.68
CA VAL A 221 26.27 -7.03 -16.51
C VAL A 221 25.05 -6.96 -17.43
N ASP A 222 24.28 -8.05 -17.51
CA ASP A 222 22.97 -8.03 -18.15
C ASP A 222 22.00 -7.23 -17.27
N ALA A 223 21.55 -6.07 -17.78
CA ALA A 223 20.68 -5.18 -17.02
C ALA A 223 19.27 -5.75 -16.86
N ASP A 224 18.64 -5.51 -15.69
CA ASP A 224 17.21 -5.76 -15.54
C ASP A 224 16.38 -4.67 -16.23
N VAL A 225 15.15 -5.01 -16.60
CA VAL A 225 14.19 -4.03 -17.12
C VAL A 225 13.62 -3.24 -15.95
N HIS A 226 13.65 -1.92 -16.06
CA HIS A 226 13.16 -1.01 -14.99
C HIS A 226 12.10 -0.02 -15.49
N THR A 227 11.81 0.01 -16.79
CA THR A 227 10.88 0.98 -17.40
C THR A 227 10.04 0.32 -18.48
N GLY A 228 8.79 0.71 -18.56
CA GLY A 228 7.88 0.31 -19.63
C GLY A 228 7.07 -0.94 -19.32
N TRP A 229 6.27 -1.34 -20.30
CA TRP A 229 5.29 -2.42 -20.15
C TRP A 229 5.83 -3.80 -20.59
N SER A 230 7.00 -3.87 -21.19
CA SER A 230 7.56 -5.13 -21.67
C SER A 230 8.25 -5.90 -20.56
N VAL A 231 7.89 -7.15 -20.40
CA VAL A 231 8.61 -8.08 -19.51
C VAL A 231 10.00 -8.36 -20.10
N GLY A 232 10.99 -8.51 -19.24
CA GLY A 232 12.35 -8.91 -19.68
C GLY A 232 12.33 -10.21 -20.50
N ALA A 233 13.18 -10.30 -21.54
CA ALA A 233 13.20 -11.43 -22.44
C ALA A 233 13.38 -12.76 -21.68
N GLY A 234 12.49 -13.72 -21.94
CA GLY A 234 12.50 -15.04 -21.31
C GLY A 234 12.01 -15.09 -19.86
N LYS A 235 11.60 -13.94 -19.26
CA LYS A 235 10.98 -13.87 -17.93
C LYS A 235 9.46 -14.00 -18.03
N PHE A 236 8.85 -14.38 -16.90
CA PHE A 236 7.40 -14.50 -16.74
C PHE A 236 6.92 -13.52 -15.66
N ALA A 237 5.97 -12.67 -15.98
CA ALA A 237 5.26 -11.85 -15.01
C ALA A 237 4.00 -12.61 -14.55
N PHE A 238 3.99 -13.07 -13.31
CA PHE A 238 2.91 -13.86 -12.71
C PHE A 238 2.78 -13.55 -11.22
N SER A 239 1.71 -14.01 -10.55
CA SER A 239 1.55 -13.85 -9.11
C SER A 239 2.51 -14.75 -8.35
N HIS A 240 3.48 -14.17 -7.65
CA HIS A 240 4.44 -14.95 -6.86
C HIS A 240 3.81 -15.53 -5.59
N SER A 241 2.76 -14.92 -5.05
CA SER A 241 1.98 -15.48 -3.94
C SER A 241 1.10 -16.66 -4.37
N GLY A 242 0.91 -16.84 -5.68
CA GLY A 242 0.08 -17.89 -6.26
C GLY A 242 -1.33 -17.42 -6.61
N TYR A 243 -2.25 -18.39 -6.75
CA TYR A 243 -3.60 -18.17 -7.24
C TYR A 243 -4.62 -19.01 -6.47
N GLN A 244 -5.82 -18.51 -6.31
CA GLN A 244 -6.95 -19.31 -5.81
C GLN A 244 -7.43 -20.29 -6.88
N ALA A 245 -8.00 -21.43 -6.47
CA ALA A 245 -8.36 -22.51 -7.36
C ALA A 245 -9.35 -22.09 -8.46
N ASP A 246 -10.33 -21.26 -8.12
CA ASP A 246 -11.39 -20.79 -9.00
C ASP A 246 -11.13 -19.43 -9.67
N SER A 247 -9.98 -18.75 -9.38
CA SER A 247 -9.62 -17.46 -9.97
C SER A 247 -9.12 -17.59 -11.40
N ARG A 248 -9.14 -16.50 -12.16
CA ARG A 248 -8.44 -16.40 -13.45
C ARG A 248 -6.93 -16.43 -13.20
N LYS A 249 -6.22 -17.27 -13.97
CA LYS A 249 -4.75 -17.45 -13.83
C LYS A 249 -4.07 -17.15 -15.15
N SER A 250 -3.18 -16.17 -15.15
CA SER A 250 -2.41 -15.85 -16.35
C SER A 250 -1.05 -15.29 -16.01
N ALA A 251 -0.09 -15.54 -16.90
CA ALA A 251 1.20 -14.88 -16.90
C ALA A 251 1.39 -14.07 -18.19
N ILE A 252 2.25 -13.06 -18.13
CA ILE A 252 2.64 -12.23 -19.25
C ILE A 252 4.13 -12.46 -19.49
N ALA A 253 4.54 -12.54 -20.74
CA ALA A 253 5.93 -12.74 -21.12
C ALA A 253 6.26 -12.02 -22.42
N ASN A 254 7.56 -11.95 -22.71
CA ASN A 254 8.08 -11.48 -23.99
C ASN A 254 9.30 -12.33 -24.39
N GLY A 255 9.47 -12.55 -25.70
CA GLY A 255 10.63 -13.25 -26.23
C GLY A 255 10.71 -14.76 -25.91
N LEU A 256 9.60 -15.39 -25.51
CA LEU A 256 9.54 -16.82 -25.39
C LEU A 256 9.55 -17.46 -26.78
N ALA A 257 10.40 -18.47 -26.94
CA ALA A 257 10.43 -19.27 -28.16
C ALA A 257 9.34 -20.37 -28.13
N GLY A 258 8.80 -20.68 -29.30
CA GLY A 258 7.79 -21.73 -29.45
C GLY A 258 6.35 -21.18 -29.43
N THR A 259 5.39 -22.08 -29.60
CA THR A 259 3.96 -21.78 -29.78
C THR A 259 3.12 -22.22 -28.59
N HIS A 260 3.68 -23.02 -27.69
CA HIS A 260 2.98 -23.59 -26.53
C HIS A 260 3.80 -23.42 -25.24
N PHE A 261 3.09 -23.40 -24.13
CA PHE A 261 3.67 -23.55 -22.80
C PHE A 261 3.04 -24.73 -22.06
N ASP A 262 3.78 -25.26 -21.12
CA ASP A 262 3.35 -26.32 -20.21
C ASP A 262 3.18 -25.75 -18.79
N VAL A 263 2.17 -26.21 -18.07
CA VAL A 263 2.10 -26.11 -16.62
C VAL A 263 2.58 -27.44 -16.06
N VAL A 264 3.66 -27.40 -15.29
CA VAL A 264 4.31 -28.58 -14.76
C VAL A 264 4.16 -28.60 -13.24
N ARG A 265 3.70 -29.71 -12.70
CA ARG A 265 3.60 -29.92 -11.25
C ARG A 265 5.00 -30.03 -10.64
N VAL A 266 5.22 -29.40 -9.50
CA VAL A 266 6.47 -29.46 -8.75
C VAL A 266 6.31 -30.49 -7.64
N GLY A 267 7.07 -31.58 -7.69
CA GLY A 267 7.20 -32.54 -6.60
C GLY A 267 8.28 -32.14 -5.60
N ASP A 268 8.44 -32.92 -4.54
CA ASP A 268 9.38 -32.61 -3.45
C ASP A 268 10.86 -32.70 -3.89
N ILE A 269 11.18 -33.48 -4.90
CA ILE A 269 12.57 -33.74 -5.33
C ILE A 269 12.82 -33.27 -6.76
N ALA A 270 11.80 -33.31 -7.64
CA ALA A 270 11.95 -33.02 -9.07
C ALA A 270 10.66 -32.41 -9.66
N PHE A 271 10.77 -31.87 -10.87
CA PHE A 271 9.59 -31.56 -11.68
C PHE A 271 8.81 -32.81 -11.97
N GLY A 272 7.50 -32.77 -11.71
CA GLY A 272 6.57 -33.85 -12.00
C GLY A 272 6.07 -33.81 -13.45
N GLU A 273 4.84 -34.25 -13.63
CA GLU A 273 4.19 -34.32 -14.95
C GLU A 273 3.69 -32.93 -15.43
N THR A 274 3.57 -32.80 -16.74
CA THR A 274 2.85 -31.72 -17.38
C THR A 274 1.36 -31.96 -17.19
N VAL A 275 0.72 -31.07 -16.40
CA VAL A 275 -0.72 -31.14 -16.08
C VAL A 275 -1.59 -30.36 -17.06
N LEU A 276 -1.00 -29.40 -17.77
CA LEU A 276 -1.70 -28.57 -18.75
C LEU A 276 -0.72 -28.14 -19.84
N ARG A 277 -1.16 -28.18 -21.10
CA ARG A 277 -0.41 -27.63 -22.25
C ARG A 277 -1.35 -26.76 -23.07
N LYS A 278 -0.94 -25.50 -23.29
CA LYS A 278 -1.76 -24.51 -24.01
C LYS A 278 -0.92 -23.67 -24.97
N PRO A 279 -1.54 -23.08 -25.98
CA PRO A 279 -0.86 -22.14 -26.86
C PRO A 279 -0.47 -20.86 -26.12
N ILE A 280 0.68 -20.30 -26.48
CA ILE A 280 1.08 -18.94 -26.12
C ILE A 280 0.30 -18.00 -27.03
N GLN A 281 -0.51 -17.12 -26.45
CA GLN A 281 -1.31 -16.15 -27.19
C GLN A 281 -0.51 -14.87 -27.42
N GLN A 282 -0.38 -14.43 -28.67
CA GLN A 282 0.15 -13.10 -28.98
C GLN A 282 -1.02 -12.11 -28.89
N VAL A 283 -0.93 -11.12 -27.99
CA VAL A 283 -1.96 -10.12 -27.78
C VAL A 283 -1.39 -8.72 -28.03
N THR A 284 -2.03 -7.95 -28.90
CA THR A 284 -1.70 -6.53 -29.10
C THR A 284 -2.71 -5.68 -28.34
N THR A 285 -2.20 -4.83 -27.47
CA THR A 285 -2.96 -4.01 -26.52
C THR A 285 -2.46 -2.57 -26.56
N PRO A 286 -3.08 -1.62 -25.87
CA PRO A 286 -2.53 -0.25 -25.77
C PRO A 286 -1.13 -0.16 -25.17
N THR A 287 -0.70 -1.13 -24.38
CA THR A 287 0.66 -1.17 -23.79
C THR A 287 1.70 -1.83 -24.68
N GLY A 288 1.33 -2.36 -25.84
CA GLY A 288 2.20 -3.03 -26.79
C GLY A 288 1.79 -4.45 -27.13
N THR A 289 2.69 -5.21 -27.72
CA THR A 289 2.48 -6.64 -28.06
C THR A 289 3.14 -7.51 -27.00
N HIS A 290 2.39 -8.45 -26.46
CA HIS A 290 2.78 -9.34 -25.36
C HIS A 290 2.45 -10.79 -25.66
N GLN A 291 3.14 -11.70 -25.00
CA GLN A 291 2.80 -13.11 -24.93
C GLN A 291 1.98 -13.35 -23.65
N GLN A 292 0.76 -13.83 -23.83
CA GLN A 292 -0.13 -14.18 -22.71
C GLN A 292 -0.25 -15.70 -22.59
N LEU A 293 -0.07 -16.18 -21.36
CA LEU A 293 -0.17 -17.58 -20.98
C LEU A 293 -1.37 -17.72 -20.05
N ASP A 294 -2.49 -18.19 -20.55
CA ASP A 294 -3.71 -18.41 -19.76
C ASP A 294 -3.78 -19.87 -19.32
N PHE A 295 -3.79 -20.08 -18.01
CA PHE A 295 -3.92 -21.40 -17.36
C PHE A 295 -5.07 -21.42 -16.33
N SER A 296 -6.13 -20.64 -16.57
CA SER A 296 -7.30 -20.54 -15.68
C SER A 296 -8.01 -21.88 -15.45
N GLU A 297 -7.86 -22.83 -16.37
CA GLU A 297 -8.41 -24.20 -16.23
C GLU A 297 -7.75 -25.04 -15.12
N LEU A 298 -6.57 -24.62 -14.66
CA LEU A 298 -5.87 -25.29 -13.55
C LEU A 298 -6.58 -24.99 -12.22
N THR A 299 -7.39 -25.90 -11.74
CA THR A 299 -8.12 -25.77 -10.46
C THR A 299 -7.55 -26.67 -9.36
N ALA A 300 -6.72 -27.65 -9.73
CA ALA A 300 -6.12 -28.56 -8.76
C ALA A 300 -5.11 -27.84 -7.85
N GLU A 301 -5.25 -28.00 -6.55
CA GLU A 301 -4.29 -27.46 -5.59
C GLU A 301 -2.92 -28.12 -5.74
N GLY A 302 -1.86 -27.31 -5.54
CA GLY A 302 -0.49 -27.77 -5.64
C GLY A 302 0.53 -26.68 -5.94
N ARG A 303 1.80 -27.10 -6.15
CA ARG A 303 2.88 -26.22 -6.62
C ARG A 303 3.16 -26.50 -8.09
N TYR A 304 3.38 -25.44 -8.85
CA TYR A 304 3.52 -25.49 -10.30
C TYR A 304 4.60 -24.54 -10.79
N VAL A 305 5.11 -24.80 -12.00
CA VAL A 305 5.92 -23.86 -12.80
C VAL A 305 5.33 -23.76 -14.20
N LEU A 306 5.57 -22.64 -14.84
CA LEU A 306 5.34 -22.46 -16.28
C LEU A 306 6.63 -22.79 -17.02
N ARG A 307 6.53 -23.56 -18.10
CA ARG A 307 7.67 -23.92 -18.96
C ARG A 307 7.34 -23.61 -20.42
N ALA A 308 8.20 -22.86 -21.09
CA ALA A 308 8.10 -22.55 -22.51
C ALA A 308 9.47 -22.69 -23.16
N GLY A 309 9.69 -23.79 -23.90
CA GLY A 309 11.01 -24.13 -24.39
C GLY A 309 12.04 -24.30 -23.27
N ALA A 310 13.12 -23.55 -23.32
CA ALA A 310 14.16 -23.54 -22.29
C ALA A 310 13.84 -22.68 -21.08
N HIS A 311 12.80 -21.84 -21.14
CA HIS A 311 12.44 -20.92 -20.07
C HIS A 311 11.49 -21.58 -19.07
N ILE A 312 11.80 -21.45 -17.78
CA ILE A 312 11.01 -21.99 -16.67
C ILE A 312 10.80 -20.88 -15.64
N SER A 313 9.56 -20.70 -15.20
CA SER A 313 9.25 -19.74 -14.13
C SER A 313 9.74 -20.23 -12.77
N LYS A 314 9.81 -19.32 -11.80
CA LYS A 314 9.85 -19.72 -10.39
C LYS A 314 8.55 -20.45 -10.03
N PRO A 315 8.54 -21.31 -8.98
CA PRO A 315 7.35 -22.03 -8.55
C PRO A 315 6.27 -21.09 -7.99
N PHE A 316 5.01 -21.43 -8.21
CA PHE A 316 3.85 -20.78 -7.59
C PHE A 316 2.88 -21.83 -7.06
N VAL A 317 1.97 -21.41 -6.17
CA VAL A 317 0.94 -22.28 -5.61
C VAL A 317 -0.41 -21.98 -6.25
N VAL A 318 -1.24 -23.03 -6.36
CA VAL A 318 -2.69 -22.90 -6.57
C VAL A 318 -3.35 -23.43 -5.31
N SER A 319 -4.04 -22.56 -4.57
CA SER A 319 -4.73 -22.92 -3.31
C SER A 319 -5.63 -21.79 -2.89
N ASP A 320 -6.75 -22.11 -2.26
CA ASP A 320 -7.65 -21.13 -1.64
C ASP A 320 -7.00 -20.35 -0.49
N THR A 321 -5.85 -20.84 0.00
CA THR A 321 -5.04 -20.19 1.02
C THR A 321 -3.85 -19.40 0.47
N ALA A 322 -3.75 -19.18 -0.85
CA ALA A 322 -2.60 -18.55 -1.50
C ALA A 322 -2.22 -17.17 -0.92
N TRP A 323 -3.19 -16.40 -0.45
CA TRP A 323 -2.96 -15.08 0.15
C TRP A 323 -2.59 -15.08 1.64
N LEU A 324 -2.80 -16.19 2.38
CA LEU A 324 -2.54 -16.22 3.83
C LEU A 324 -1.08 -15.95 4.21
N PRO A 325 -0.05 -16.43 3.47
CA PRO A 325 1.33 -16.11 3.77
C PRO A 325 1.60 -14.60 3.73
N SER A 326 1.06 -13.88 2.76
CA SER A 326 1.25 -12.43 2.64
C SER A 326 0.58 -11.64 3.77
N ILE A 327 -0.57 -12.11 4.26
CA ILE A 327 -1.25 -11.54 5.44
C ILE A 327 -0.39 -11.75 6.69
N THR A 328 0.11 -12.96 6.91
CA THR A 328 0.97 -13.30 8.05
C THR A 328 2.27 -12.47 8.03
N LYS A 329 2.87 -12.30 6.85
CA LYS A 329 4.06 -11.46 6.67
C LYS A 329 3.74 -9.98 6.92
N SER A 330 2.59 -9.49 6.46
CA SER A 330 2.16 -8.13 6.77
C SER A 330 2.01 -7.90 8.28
N LEU A 331 1.44 -8.85 9.01
CA LEU A 331 1.37 -8.79 10.48
C LEU A 331 2.76 -8.86 11.15
N ASN A 332 3.71 -9.57 10.55
CA ASN A 332 5.11 -9.56 11.01
C ASN A 332 5.76 -8.17 10.87
N PHE A 333 5.47 -7.45 9.79
CA PHE A 333 5.92 -6.07 9.63
C PHE A 333 5.36 -5.17 10.73
N TYR A 334 4.05 -5.25 11.05
CA TYR A 334 3.47 -4.47 12.15
C TYR A 334 4.12 -4.78 13.49
N TYR A 335 4.30 -6.05 13.80
CA TYR A 335 4.96 -6.46 15.04
C TYR A 335 6.38 -5.90 15.14
N GLY A 336 7.16 -5.93 14.06
CA GLY A 336 8.51 -5.37 13.98
C GLY A 336 8.57 -3.84 14.12
N ASN A 337 7.45 -3.14 13.87
CA ASN A 337 7.33 -1.68 13.95
C ASN A 337 6.60 -1.20 15.21
N ARG A 338 6.35 -2.04 16.21
CA ARG A 338 5.74 -1.62 17.47
C ARG A 338 6.63 -0.60 18.18
N CYS A 339 6.19 0.65 18.25
CA CYS A 339 6.88 1.71 18.98
C CYS A 339 6.72 1.53 20.49
N GLY A 340 7.77 1.79 21.27
CA GLY A 340 7.75 1.63 22.73
C GLY A 340 7.71 0.18 23.21
N PHE A 341 8.12 -0.75 22.36
CA PHE A 341 8.13 -2.19 22.61
C PHE A 341 9.50 -2.79 22.31
N ASP A 342 9.92 -3.77 23.08
CA ASP A 342 11.14 -4.52 22.80
C ASP A 342 10.83 -5.62 21.78
N VAL A 343 11.35 -5.45 20.55
CA VAL A 343 11.21 -6.43 19.48
C VAL A 343 12.51 -7.19 19.32
N PRO A 344 12.62 -8.42 19.84
CA PRO A 344 13.87 -9.17 19.83
C PRO A 344 14.48 -9.31 18.43
N GLY A 345 15.73 -8.90 18.27
CA GLY A 345 16.47 -8.95 17.01
C GLY A 345 16.15 -7.84 16.02
N VAL A 346 15.32 -6.87 16.39
CA VAL A 346 15.01 -5.69 15.60
C VAL A 346 15.37 -4.41 16.32
N HIS A 347 14.70 -4.07 17.42
CA HIS A 347 15.01 -2.88 18.24
C HIS A 347 14.53 -3.08 19.68
N GLY A 348 15.14 -2.33 20.62
CA GLY A 348 14.66 -2.24 22.00
C GLY A 348 13.47 -1.29 22.16
N ILE A 349 13.06 -1.07 23.42
CA ILE A 349 12.06 -0.03 23.77
C ILE A 349 12.59 1.32 23.28
N ASP A 350 11.70 2.13 22.71
CA ASP A 350 12.05 3.39 22.04
C ASP A 350 11.03 4.50 22.28
N HIS A 351 11.46 5.73 21.99
CA HIS A 351 10.61 6.94 21.94
C HIS A 351 9.81 7.24 23.23
N LEU A 352 10.35 6.90 24.40
CA LEU A 352 9.75 7.28 25.70
C LEU A 352 9.84 8.81 25.96
N ASP A 353 10.70 9.49 25.23
CA ASP A 353 10.98 10.92 25.21
C ASP A 353 10.37 11.66 24.01
N TRP A 354 9.42 11.03 23.32
CA TRP A 354 8.62 11.65 22.27
C TRP A 354 7.21 11.99 22.78
N PHE A 355 6.82 13.26 22.64
CA PHE A 355 5.61 13.78 23.28
C PHE A 355 4.65 14.42 22.26
N ALA A 356 3.37 14.10 22.41
CA ALA A 356 2.27 14.93 21.91
C ALA A 356 2.06 16.10 22.89
N THR A 357 1.79 17.29 22.37
CA THR A 357 1.56 18.51 23.18
C THR A 357 0.28 19.23 22.82
N LEU A 358 -0.36 19.86 23.81
CA LEU A 358 -1.46 20.81 23.65
C LEU A 358 -1.35 21.87 24.75
N GLY A 359 -0.85 23.04 24.40
CA GLY A 359 -0.44 24.05 25.40
C GLY A 359 0.59 23.45 26.37
N ASP A 360 0.33 23.55 27.68
CA ASP A 360 1.23 23.01 28.72
C ASP A 360 1.04 21.51 29.00
N LYS A 361 0.01 20.89 28.39
CA LYS A 361 -0.24 19.45 28.54
C LYS A 361 0.65 18.65 27.60
N ARG A 362 1.15 17.51 28.07
CA ARG A 362 1.89 16.56 27.23
C ARG A 362 1.52 15.10 27.52
N LEU A 363 1.56 14.27 26.47
CA LEU A 363 1.36 12.82 26.53
C LEU A 363 2.51 12.15 25.78
N THR A 364 2.99 11.00 26.26
CA THR A 364 3.98 10.25 25.49
C THR A 364 3.40 9.68 24.22
N MET A 365 4.14 9.83 23.11
CA MET A 365 3.81 9.26 21.81
C MET A 365 4.18 7.78 21.69
N SER A 366 5.05 7.26 22.55
CA SER A 366 5.46 5.85 22.53
C SER A 366 4.24 4.91 22.50
N GLY A 367 4.28 3.85 21.68
CA GLY A 367 3.15 2.96 21.40
C GLY A 367 2.65 3.07 19.95
N GLY A 368 1.73 2.22 19.51
CA GLY A 368 1.34 2.14 18.10
C GLY A 368 2.46 1.62 17.21
N TRP A 369 2.53 2.05 15.96
CA TRP A 369 3.55 1.59 15.01
C TRP A 369 4.29 2.76 14.36
N HIS A 370 5.59 2.60 14.13
CA HIS A 370 6.31 3.44 13.18
C HIS A 370 5.71 3.22 11.78
N ASP A 371 5.37 4.28 11.07
CA ASP A 371 4.62 4.14 9.81
C ASP A 371 5.50 4.15 8.56
N ALA A 372 6.72 4.66 8.66
CA ALA A 372 7.64 4.79 7.53
C ALA A 372 9.11 4.72 7.97
N GLY A 373 10.03 4.78 7.01
CA GLY A 373 11.48 4.72 7.28
C GLY A 373 12.02 5.87 8.13
N ASP A 374 11.27 6.95 8.31
CA ASP A 374 11.59 8.11 9.15
C ASP A 374 11.04 8.00 10.59
N LEU A 375 10.57 6.81 11.00
CA LEU A 375 9.93 6.56 12.30
C LEU A 375 8.74 7.49 12.57
N SER A 376 8.02 7.87 11.52
CA SER A 376 6.81 8.66 11.64
C SER A 376 5.67 7.87 12.31
N GLN A 377 4.71 8.59 12.89
CA GLN A 377 3.58 8.01 13.58
C GLN A 377 2.39 8.98 13.57
N GLY A 378 1.18 8.45 13.51
CA GLY A 378 0.00 9.29 13.55
C GLY A 378 -1.29 8.49 13.65
N VAL A 379 -2.34 9.13 14.19
CA VAL A 379 -3.65 8.49 14.40
C VAL A 379 -4.28 8.04 13.09
N ILE A 380 -4.03 8.73 11.98
CA ILE A 380 -4.59 8.37 10.68
C ILE A 380 -4.10 6.98 10.27
N ASN A 381 -2.78 6.75 10.30
CA ASN A 381 -2.21 5.47 9.89
C ASN A 381 -2.51 4.35 10.90
N THR A 382 -2.32 4.62 12.19
CA THR A 382 -2.53 3.63 13.25
C THR A 382 -4.00 3.25 13.38
N GLY A 383 -4.92 4.23 13.30
CA GLY A 383 -6.36 3.97 13.37
C GLY A 383 -6.88 3.19 12.17
N GLU A 384 -6.43 3.52 10.95
CA GLU A 384 -6.77 2.76 9.74
C GLU A 384 -6.24 1.31 9.78
N GLY A 385 -5.00 1.10 10.27
CA GLY A 385 -4.43 -0.23 10.43
C GLY A 385 -5.22 -1.08 11.42
N SER A 386 -5.56 -0.52 12.59
CA SER A 386 -6.41 -1.18 13.57
C SER A 386 -7.78 -1.52 12.98
N TYR A 387 -8.42 -0.59 12.26
CA TYR A 387 -9.71 -0.81 11.60
C TYR A 387 -9.62 -1.95 10.58
N ALA A 388 -8.64 -1.94 9.69
CA ALA A 388 -8.46 -2.96 8.65
C ALA A 388 -8.28 -4.37 9.24
N MET A 389 -7.48 -4.49 10.31
CA MET A 389 -7.25 -5.76 10.99
C MET A 389 -8.50 -6.25 11.71
N PHE A 390 -9.25 -5.38 12.42
CA PHE A 390 -10.51 -5.75 13.04
C PHE A 390 -11.57 -6.15 12.00
N ALA A 391 -11.67 -5.46 10.87
CA ALA A 391 -12.61 -5.80 9.81
C ALA A 391 -12.31 -7.19 9.20
N LEU A 392 -11.04 -7.47 8.91
CA LEU A 392 -10.62 -8.79 8.42
C LEU A 392 -10.87 -9.88 9.49
N ALA A 393 -10.56 -9.61 10.75
CA ALA A 393 -10.80 -10.54 11.86
C ALA A 393 -12.30 -10.83 12.06
N GLU A 394 -13.15 -9.80 12.07
CA GLU A 394 -14.62 -9.93 12.21
C GLU A 394 -15.19 -10.80 11.09
N ARG A 395 -14.76 -10.54 9.86
CA ARG A 395 -15.20 -11.29 8.69
C ARG A 395 -14.78 -12.77 8.77
N LEU A 396 -13.52 -13.06 9.11
CA LEU A 396 -13.02 -14.43 9.23
C LEU A 396 -13.70 -15.17 10.40
N ALA A 397 -13.87 -14.52 11.53
CA ALA A 397 -14.56 -15.07 12.70
C ALA A 397 -16.03 -15.40 12.39
N ALA A 398 -16.75 -14.52 11.68
CA ALA A 398 -18.14 -14.75 11.28
C ALA A 398 -18.31 -15.99 10.39
N GLN A 399 -17.26 -16.42 9.70
CA GLN A 399 -17.25 -17.61 8.83
C GLN A 399 -16.57 -18.82 9.49
N GLY A 400 -16.09 -18.70 10.72
CA GLY A 400 -15.35 -19.76 11.40
C GLY A 400 -14.01 -20.09 10.73
N GLN A 401 -13.43 -19.16 9.97
CA GLN A 401 -12.20 -19.37 9.21
C GLN A 401 -10.96 -18.95 10.01
N HIS A 402 -9.89 -19.72 9.89
CA HIS A 402 -8.54 -19.38 10.36
C HIS A 402 -8.47 -18.79 11.78
N PRO A 403 -8.97 -19.47 12.84
CA PRO A 403 -9.08 -18.90 14.18
C PRO A 403 -7.77 -18.36 14.75
N ALA A 404 -6.64 -19.01 14.49
CA ALA A 404 -5.33 -18.53 14.93
C ALA A 404 -4.93 -17.21 14.23
N LEU A 405 -5.30 -17.02 12.96
CA LEU A 405 -5.10 -15.75 12.28
C LEU A 405 -6.03 -14.67 12.82
N VAL A 406 -7.28 -15.01 13.14
CA VAL A 406 -8.23 -14.09 13.80
C VAL A 406 -7.65 -13.58 15.12
N ASP A 407 -7.15 -14.47 15.96
CA ASP A 407 -6.55 -14.08 17.25
C ASP A 407 -5.33 -13.17 17.03
N ARG A 408 -4.51 -13.47 16.05
CA ARG A 408 -3.33 -12.67 15.71
C ARG A 408 -3.69 -11.28 15.18
N LEU A 409 -4.72 -11.19 14.33
CA LEU A 409 -5.24 -9.92 13.84
C LEU A 409 -5.79 -9.04 14.96
N ILE A 410 -6.54 -9.64 15.88
CA ILE A 410 -7.13 -8.93 17.03
C ILE A 410 -6.02 -8.45 17.99
N GLU A 411 -5.01 -9.29 18.26
CA GLU A 411 -3.86 -8.90 19.09
C GLU A 411 -3.16 -7.66 18.53
N GLU A 412 -2.82 -7.70 17.23
CA GLU A 412 -2.09 -6.61 16.59
C GLU A 412 -2.96 -5.34 16.44
N ALA A 413 -4.23 -5.51 16.05
CA ALA A 413 -5.20 -4.41 16.00
C ALA A 413 -5.37 -3.72 17.36
N SER A 414 -5.37 -4.50 18.44
CA SER A 414 -5.50 -3.96 19.80
C SER A 414 -4.27 -3.16 20.23
N TRP A 415 -3.07 -3.53 19.79
CA TRP A 415 -1.85 -2.74 20.03
C TRP A 415 -1.99 -1.32 19.47
N GLY A 416 -2.40 -1.19 18.21
CA GLY A 416 -2.63 0.12 17.59
C GLY A 416 -3.80 0.87 18.24
N LEU A 417 -4.89 0.16 18.55
CA LEU A 417 -6.07 0.74 19.21
C LEU A 417 -5.70 1.38 20.55
N ASP A 418 -4.93 0.71 21.40
CA ASP A 418 -4.54 1.22 22.72
C ASP A 418 -3.81 2.56 22.60
N TRP A 419 -2.97 2.72 21.57
CA TRP A 419 -2.34 4.00 21.29
C TRP A 419 -3.36 5.06 20.83
N VAL A 420 -4.28 4.71 19.94
CA VAL A 420 -5.37 5.59 19.47
C VAL A 420 -6.24 6.06 20.62
N LEU A 421 -6.56 5.18 21.58
CA LEU A 421 -7.35 5.52 22.73
C LEU A 421 -6.62 6.46 23.70
N ARG A 422 -5.30 6.29 23.86
CA ARG A 422 -4.48 7.00 24.85
C ARG A 422 -3.99 8.37 24.35
N VAL A 423 -3.56 8.50 23.07
CA VAL A 423 -2.95 9.73 22.54
C VAL A 423 -4.03 10.67 22.03
N ARG A 424 -4.73 11.30 22.97
CA ARG A 424 -5.75 12.32 22.72
C ARG A 424 -5.83 13.33 23.88
N PHE A 425 -6.23 14.54 23.54
CA PHE A 425 -6.52 15.61 24.49
C PHE A 425 -8.01 15.95 24.48
N ASP A 426 -8.45 16.70 25.50
CA ASP A 426 -9.82 17.22 25.55
C ASP A 426 -10.15 18.03 24.29
N GLY A 427 -11.43 18.07 23.91
CA GLY A 427 -11.89 18.81 22.74
C GLY A 427 -11.54 18.13 21.40
N GLY A 428 -11.23 16.83 21.40
CA GLY A 428 -10.93 16.06 20.17
C GLY A 428 -9.56 16.33 19.56
N TYR A 429 -8.65 16.99 20.28
CA TYR A 429 -7.30 17.27 19.77
C TYR A 429 -6.47 15.98 19.74
N ARG A 430 -5.84 15.73 18.60
CA ARG A 430 -5.02 14.53 18.32
C ARG A 430 -3.78 14.87 17.49
N VAL A 431 -2.76 14.03 17.59
CA VAL A 431 -1.63 14.08 16.66
C VAL A 431 -2.03 13.35 15.39
N GLY A 432 -2.34 14.09 14.33
CA GLY A 432 -2.62 13.52 13.02
C GLY A 432 -1.41 12.82 12.43
N PHE A 433 -0.22 13.41 12.57
CA PHE A 433 1.05 12.90 12.10
C PHE A 433 2.24 13.61 12.76
N GLY A 434 3.33 12.86 12.99
CA GLY A 434 4.63 13.36 13.39
C GLY A 434 5.75 12.41 12.96
N ALA A 435 6.96 12.92 12.71
CA ALA A 435 8.14 12.14 12.38
C ALA A 435 9.26 12.37 13.38
N HIS A 436 9.88 11.29 13.84
CA HIS A 436 11.02 11.37 14.75
C HIS A 436 12.35 11.45 14.00
N ASN A 437 12.52 10.68 12.94
CA ASN A 437 13.67 10.56 12.06
C ASN A 437 14.92 9.86 12.66
N PHE A 438 14.94 9.54 13.96
CA PHE A 438 16.06 8.85 14.60
C PHE A 438 15.64 8.12 15.88
N TRP A 439 16.51 7.24 16.38
CA TRP A 439 16.36 6.57 17.66
C TRP A 439 16.83 7.49 18.79
N SER A 440 15.94 7.78 19.74
CA SER A 440 16.28 8.58 20.92
C SER A 440 16.94 7.76 22.01
N ASN A 441 17.40 8.44 23.07
CA ASN A 441 18.00 7.76 24.23
C ASN A 441 16.97 7.36 25.31
N ASN A 442 15.68 7.67 25.12
CA ASN A 442 14.56 7.45 26.06
C ASN A 442 14.66 8.24 27.39
N ILE A 443 15.49 9.26 27.48
CA ILE A 443 15.67 10.11 28.68
C ILE A 443 14.92 11.43 28.46
N ALA A 444 13.77 11.58 29.11
CA ALA A 444 12.98 12.79 29.01
C ALA A 444 13.66 13.99 29.69
N GLY A 445 13.67 15.14 29.02
CA GLY A 445 14.19 16.38 29.53
C GLY A 445 15.56 16.79 28.99
N ASP A 446 16.04 16.10 27.97
CA ASP A 446 17.34 16.39 27.35
C ASP A 446 17.22 16.86 25.88
N GLY A 447 18.32 16.88 25.15
CA GLY A 447 18.44 17.55 23.85
C GLY A 447 17.84 16.79 22.67
N ASP A 448 17.43 15.53 22.81
CA ASP A 448 16.82 14.74 21.74
C ASP A 448 15.32 14.52 21.92
N ASP A 449 14.71 15.07 22.97
CA ASP A 449 13.26 15.12 23.15
C ASP A 449 12.57 15.64 21.88
N ARG A 450 11.47 15.01 21.50
CA ARG A 450 10.64 15.45 20.38
C ARG A 450 9.26 15.82 20.85
N PHE A 451 8.73 16.88 20.24
CA PHE A 451 7.40 17.42 20.55
C PHE A 451 6.58 17.57 19.28
N VAL A 452 5.36 17.04 19.28
CA VAL A 452 4.40 17.15 18.18
C VAL A 452 3.12 17.76 18.70
N GLU A 453 2.74 18.91 18.14
CA GLU A 453 1.51 19.59 18.51
C GLU A 453 0.27 18.82 18.05
N ALA A 454 -0.63 18.55 18.98
CA ALA A 454 -1.94 18.01 18.68
C ALA A 454 -2.84 19.10 18.06
N LYS A 455 -3.64 18.69 17.07
CA LYS A 455 -4.56 19.59 16.36
C LYS A 455 -5.96 18.99 16.34
N ASN A 456 -6.98 19.82 16.30
CA ASN A 456 -8.31 19.34 15.99
C ASN A 456 -8.37 19.05 14.48
N ASN A 457 -8.53 17.78 14.14
CA ASN A 457 -8.56 17.31 12.76
C ASN A 457 -9.72 16.32 12.59
N PRO A 458 -10.79 16.71 11.89
CA PRO A 458 -11.96 15.85 11.67
C PRO A 458 -11.64 14.50 11.04
N ASN A 459 -10.67 14.44 10.13
CA ASN A 459 -10.22 13.19 9.53
C ASN A 459 -9.65 12.22 10.59
N ALA A 460 -8.76 12.72 11.45
CA ALA A 460 -8.19 11.94 12.54
C ALA A 460 -9.26 11.45 13.53
N ASN A 461 -10.22 12.31 13.86
CA ASN A 461 -11.33 11.96 14.77
C ASN A 461 -12.26 10.91 14.16
N TYR A 462 -12.65 11.03 12.89
CA TYR A 462 -13.48 10.01 12.22
C TYR A 462 -12.79 8.65 12.13
N ILE A 463 -11.49 8.63 11.82
CA ILE A 463 -10.71 7.38 11.75
C ILE A 463 -10.63 6.74 13.15
N ALA A 464 -10.36 7.52 14.19
CA ALA A 464 -10.36 7.03 15.58
C ALA A 464 -11.74 6.51 16.00
N ALA A 465 -12.81 7.21 15.62
CA ALA A 465 -14.19 6.78 15.90
C ALA A 465 -14.53 5.47 15.19
N ALA A 466 -14.15 5.31 13.91
CA ALA A 466 -14.38 4.07 13.16
C ALA A 466 -13.62 2.89 13.80
N ALA A 467 -12.32 3.07 14.11
CA ALA A 467 -11.48 2.05 14.74
C ALA A 467 -12.03 1.65 16.13
N GLY A 468 -12.43 2.64 16.96
CA GLY A 468 -13.01 2.38 18.28
C GLY A 468 -14.39 1.68 18.22
N ALA A 469 -15.23 2.04 17.25
CA ALA A 469 -16.57 1.46 17.12
C ALA A 469 -16.54 0.00 16.62
N ILE A 470 -15.69 -0.33 15.64
CA ILE A 470 -15.52 -1.73 15.22
C ILE A 470 -14.85 -2.56 16.33
N ALA A 471 -13.86 -2.01 17.01
CA ALA A 471 -13.22 -2.66 18.16
C ALA A 471 -14.23 -2.97 19.28
N ALA A 472 -15.16 -2.05 19.57
CA ALA A 472 -16.21 -2.27 20.56
C ALA A 472 -17.10 -3.48 20.22
N ARG A 473 -17.33 -3.77 18.93
CA ARG A 473 -18.07 -4.98 18.54
C ARG A 473 -17.22 -6.24 18.63
N VAL A 474 -16.03 -6.20 18.05
CA VAL A 474 -15.12 -7.37 17.95
C VAL A 474 -14.64 -7.82 19.34
N LEU A 475 -14.35 -6.86 20.22
CA LEU A 475 -13.86 -7.13 21.57
C LEU A 475 -14.96 -7.37 22.61
N ARG A 476 -16.24 -7.19 22.28
CA ARG A 476 -17.36 -7.23 23.23
C ARG A 476 -17.33 -8.42 24.19
N THR A 477 -16.99 -9.60 23.72
CA THR A 477 -16.93 -10.84 24.50
C THR A 477 -15.53 -11.23 24.92
N ARG A 478 -14.51 -10.72 24.25
CA ARG A 478 -13.09 -11.04 24.48
C ARG A 478 -12.46 -10.14 25.55
N ASP A 479 -12.75 -8.85 25.48
CA ASP A 479 -12.27 -7.81 26.39
C ASP A 479 -13.36 -6.73 26.57
N PRO A 480 -14.35 -6.98 27.42
CA PRO A 480 -15.49 -6.07 27.62
C PRO A 480 -15.09 -4.68 28.11
N ALA A 481 -14.02 -4.58 28.92
CA ALA A 481 -13.55 -3.30 29.46
C ALA A 481 -12.97 -2.42 28.35
N ARG A 482 -12.07 -2.97 27.55
CA ARG A 482 -11.51 -2.28 26.38
C ARG A 482 -12.58 -1.93 25.34
N ALA A 483 -13.54 -2.83 25.11
CA ALA A 483 -14.68 -2.58 24.22
C ALA A 483 -15.52 -1.39 24.67
N ALA A 484 -15.81 -1.27 25.96
CA ALA A 484 -16.56 -0.16 26.53
C ALA A 484 -15.81 1.17 26.42
N GLU A 485 -14.52 1.18 26.72
CA GLU A 485 -13.69 2.39 26.61
C GLU A 485 -13.52 2.81 25.13
N ALA A 486 -13.31 1.87 24.22
CA ALA A 486 -13.23 2.15 22.79
C ALA A 486 -14.53 2.79 22.27
N LEU A 487 -15.69 2.29 22.69
CA LEU A 487 -16.99 2.85 22.32
C LEU A 487 -17.18 4.27 22.88
N ARG A 488 -16.80 4.50 24.13
CA ARG A 488 -16.90 5.79 24.79
C ARG A 488 -16.08 6.85 24.03
N ILE A 489 -14.83 6.51 23.71
CA ILE A 489 -13.92 7.41 22.98
C ILE A 489 -14.38 7.62 21.54
N ALA A 490 -14.87 6.56 20.88
CA ALA A 490 -15.39 6.65 19.52
C ALA A 490 -16.58 7.62 19.41
N ARG A 491 -17.48 7.63 20.38
CA ARG A 491 -18.59 8.59 20.46
C ARG A 491 -18.10 10.03 20.60
N ASP A 492 -17.11 10.24 21.44
CA ASP A 492 -16.53 11.55 21.70
C ASP A 492 -15.78 12.08 20.45
N ASP A 493 -14.94 11.26 19.82
CA ASP A 493 -14.27 11.63 18.58
C ASP A 493 -15.25 11.94 17.43
N TRP A 494 -16.30 11.13 17.28
CA TRP A 494 -17.32 11.37 16.27
C TRP A 494 -18.02 12.71 16.51
N ALA A 495 -18.35 13.05 17.76
CA ALA A 495 -18.99 14.31 18.09
C ALA A 495 -18.12 15.53 17.74
N HIS A 496 -16.79 15.43 17.89
CA HIS A 496 -15.87 16.46 17.44
C HIS A 496 -15.72 16.50 15.91
N ALA A 497 -15.70 15.34 15.24
CA ALA A 497 -15.53 15.25 13.81
C ALA A 497 -16.68 15.85 13.00
N ILE A 498 -17.92 15.65 13.42
CA ILE A 498 -19.10 16.14 12.67
C ILE A 498 -19.14 17.65 12.49
N VAL A 499 -18.46 18.41 13.35
CA VAL A 499 -18.40 19.87 13.26
C VAL A 499 -17.48 20.33 12.13
N GLY A 500 -16.52 19.51 11.71
CA GLY A 500 -15.45 19.87 10.78
C GLY A 500 -15.61 19.33 9.36
N ILE A 501 -16.84 19.01 8.90
CA ILE A 501 -17.07 18.45 7.56
C ILE A 501 -16.69 19.38 6.41
N GLU A 502 -16.53 20.68 6.66
CA GLU A 502 -16.12 21.70 5.69
C GLU A 502 -14.61 21.61 5.40
N GLY A 503 -14.15 20.47 4.90
CA GLY A 503 -12.75 20.26 4.52
C GLY A 503 -12.35 21.09 3.29
N PRO A 504 -11.04 21.25 3.04
CA PRO A 504 -10.56 22.04 1.91
C PRO A 504 -10.96 21.40 0.58
N SER A 505 -11.46 22.22 -0.35
CA SER A 505 -11.72 21.87 -1.74
C SER A 505 -10.62 22.51 -2.60
N THR A 506 -9.47 21.85 -2.69
CA THR A 506 -8.34 22.29 -3.50
C THR A 506 -8.02 21.23 -4.55
N TRP A 507 -7.46 21.62 -5.68
CA TRP A 507 -7.09 20.67 -6.74
C TRP A 507 -5.95 19.71 -6.36
N HIS A 508 -5.26 19.98 -5.28
CA HIS A 508 -4.37 19.05 -4.60
C HIS A 508 -4.66 19.09 -3.11
N THR A 509 -4.91 17.94 -2.53
CA THR A 509 -5.14 17.83 -1.09
C THR A 509 -3.79 17.71 -0.38
N PRO A 510 -3.50 18.51 0.65
CA PRO A 510 -2.33 18.32 1.47
C PRO A 510 -2.28 16.89 2.04
N ALA A 511 -1.07 16.35 2.21
CA ALA A 511 -0.85 14.92 2.53
C ALA A 511 -1.62 14.38 3.73
N PHE A 512 -2.13 15.22 4.62
CA PHE A 512 -2.82 14.80 5.86
C PHE A 512 -4.20 15.45 6.03
N ALA A 513 -4.63 16.24 5.05
CA ALA A 513 -5.98 16.79 5.01
C ALA A 513 -6.80 15.97 4.00
N ALA A 514 -8.03 15.63 4.38
CA ALA A 514 -8.98 15.01 3.49
C ALA A 514 -9.85 16.06 2.81
N SER A 515 -10.22 15.82 1.56
CA SER A 515 -11.21 16.60 0.85
C SER A 515 -12.60 16.42 1.49
N ARG A 516 -13.54 17.30 1.15
CA ARG A 516 -14.91 17.22 1.68
C ARG A 516 -15.59 15.89 1.33
N MET A 517 -15.36 15.39 0.13
CA MET A 517 -15.86 14.07 -0.32
C MET A 517 -15.24 12.92 0.48
N GLU A 518 -13.91 12.92 0.71
CA GLU A 518 -13.24 11.90 1.52
C GLU A 518 -13.72 11.92 2.97
N LEU A 519 -13.78 13.12 3.58
CA LEU A 519 -14.29 13.28 4.95
C LEU A 519 -15.73 12.76 5.08
N ALA A 520 -16.58 12.99 4.07
CA ALA A 520 -17.92 12.43 4.07
C ALA A 520 -17.88 10.91 4.03
N GLY A 521 -17.05 10.29 3.19
CA GLY A 521 -16.90 8.84 3.12
C GLY A 521 -16.40 8.23 4.44
N ILE A 522 -15.33 8.79 5.01
CA ILE A 522 -14.77 8.34 6.29
C ILE A 522 -15.81 8.53 7.42
N GLY A 523 -16.52 9.66 7.41
CA GLY A 523 -17.58 9.97 8.38
C GLY A 523 -18.78 9.03 8.29
N ILE A 524 -19.17 8.57 7.10
CA ILE A 524 -20.21 7.54 6.92
C ILE A 524 -19.75 6.25 7.58
N THR A 525 -18.52 5.81 7.29
CA THR A 525 -17.96 4.58 7.90
C THR A 525 -17.99 4.67 9.43
N ALA A 526 -17.48 5.77 10.01
CA ALA A 526 -17.50 5.96 11.46
C ALA A 526 -18.92 5.94 12.04
N SER A 527 -19.86 6.59 11.36
CA SER A 527 -21.26 6.67 11.78
C SER A 527 -21.96 5.31 11.69
N ILE A 528 -21.77 4.56 10.61
CA ILE A 528 -22.36 3.21 10.46
C ILE A 528 -21.76 2.23 11.47
N GLU A 529 -20.47 2.30 11.76
CA GLU A 529 -19.84 1.46 12.79
C GLU A 529 -20.41 1.77 14.19
N LEU A 530 -20.59 3.05 14.54
CA LEU A 530 -21.25 3.45 15.77
C LEU A 530 -22.71 3.02 15.82
N TRP A 531 -23.45 3.16 14.70
CA TRP A 531 -24.84 2.68 14.64
C TRP A 531 -24.93 1.16 14.82
N ARG A 532 -24.05 0.38 14.19
CA ARG A 532 -23.98 -1.07 14.38
C ARG A 532 -23.66 -1.46 15.83
N ALA A 533 -22.86 -0.66 16.53
CA ALA A 533 -22.50 -0.90 17.92
C ALA A 533 -23.59 -0.52 18.93
N THR A 534 -24.41 0.51 18.63
CA THR A 534 -25.32 1.17 19.59
C THR A 534 -26.78 1.17 19.19
N HIS A 535 -27.11 1.11 17.91
CA HIS A 535 -28.44 1.31 17.31
C HIS A 535 -29.04 2.72 17.55
N GLU A 536 -28.22 3.71 17.91
CA GLU A 536 -28.66 5.08 18.11
C GLU A 536 -28.91 5.80 16.77
N ALA A 537 -30.12 6.34 16.58
CA ALA A 537 -30.57 6.94 15.31
C ALA A 537 -29.66 8.07 14.80
N GLN A 538 -29.08 8.87 15.70
CA GLN A 538 -28.21 10.00 15.33
C GLN A 538 -27.06 9.59 14.39
N TYR A 539 -26.47 8.42 14.60
CA TYR A 539 -25.37 7.93 13.77
C TYR A 539 -25.86 7.50 12.39
N ARG A 540 -26.99 6.77 12.32
CA ARG A 540 -27.64 6.43 11.06
C ARG A 540 -28.00 7.68 10.25
N ASP A 541 -28.63 8.65 10.88
CA ASP A 541 -29.14 9.86 10.23
C ASP A 541 -27.99 10.71 9.69
N LYS A 542 -26.89 10.82 10.43
CA LYS A 542 -25.65 11.50 9.97
C LYS A 542 -25.01 10.76 8.79
N ALA A 543 -24.95 9.43 8.78
CA ALA A 543 -24.45 8.67 7.66
C ALA A 543 -25.26 8.94 6.37
N VAL A 544 -26.57 9.00 6.46
CA VAL A 544 -27.47 9.35 5.33
C VAL A 544 -27.23 10.78 4.85
N GLU A 545 -27.05 11.73 5.76
CA GLU A 545 -26.71 13.12 5.43
C GLU A 545 -25.40 13.20 4.63
N LEU A 546 -24.33 12.56 5.15
CA LEU A 546 -23.01 12.57 4.52
C LEU A 546 -23.00 11.87 3.14
N ALA A 547 -23.82 10.85 2.94
CA ALA A 547 -23.96 10.16 1.66
C ALA A 547 -24.40 11.10 0.53
N ARG A 548 -25.15 12.16 0.82
CA ARG A 548 -25.54 13.18 -0.18
C ARG A 548 -24.33 13.94 -0.72
N ILE A 549 -23.34 14.22 0.14
CA ILE A 549 -22.07 14.87 -0.26
C ILE A 549 -21.32 13.94 -1.21
N VAL A 550 -21.18 12.66 -0.87
CA VAL A 550 -20.50 11.67 -1.74
C VAL A 550 -21.17 11.56 -3.10
N MET A 551 -22.50 11.37 -3.13
CA MET A 551 -23.25 11.26 -4.40
C MET A 551 -23.13 12.52 -5.26
N ALA A 552 -23.23 13.71 -4.65
CA ALA A 552 -23.13 14.98 -5.36
C ALA A 552 -21.73 15.22 -5.93
N SER A 553 -20.70 14.61 -5.34
CA SER A 553 -19.30 14.71 -5.79
C SER A 553 -18.95 13.75 -6.93
N GLN A 554 -19.85 12.86 -7.39
CA GLN A 554 -19.55 11.91 -8.46
C GLN A 554 -19.79 12.54 -9.85
N GLN A 555 -18.89 12.28 -10.80
CA GLN A 555 -19.09 12.54 -12.22
C GLN A 555 -20.09 11.55 -12.80
N VAL A 556 -21.30 11.99 -13.09
CA VAL A 556 -22.40 11.15 -13.60
C VAL A 556 -22.47 11.17 -15.12
N ALA A 557 -22.47 12.35 -15.75
CA ALA A 557 -22.40 12.47 -17.20
C ALA A 557 -21.04 11.98 -17.73
N ARG A 558 -21.04 11.39 -18.93
CA ARG A 558 -19.80 10.94 -19.56
C ARG A 558 -19.00 12.11 -20.09
N VAL A 559 -17.67 12.07 -19.91
CA VAL A 559 -16.72 13.06 -20.43
C VAL A 559 -15.70 12.38 -21.33
N GLY A 560 -15.17 13.14 -22.30
CA GLY A 560 -14.26 12.65 -23.32
C GLY A 560 -15.01 12.14 -24.57
N SER A 561 -14.58 12.55 -25.75
CA SER A 561 -15.24 12.19 -27.01
C SER A 561 -14.73 10.88 -27.61
N THR A 562 -13.47 10.50 -27.35
CA THR A 562 -12.85 9.27 -27.90
C THR A 562 -12.90 8.10 -26.94
N MET A 563 -12.86 8.35 -25.64
CA MET A 563 -13.00 7.36 -24.58
C MET A 563 -13.90 7.93 -23.47
N PRO A 564 -15.24 7.88 -23.65
CA PRO A 564 -16.16 8.49 -22.72
C PRO A 564 -16.22 7.73 -21.39
N LEU A 565 -15.82 8.41 -20.27
CA LEU A 565 -15.86 7.87 -18.92
C LEU A 565 -16.76 8.70 -18.00
N SER A 566 -17.32 8.04 -16.99
CA SER A 566 -18.05 8.63 -15.86
C SER A 566 -17.80 7.78 -14.62
N GLY A 567 -18.20 8.24 -13.43
CA GLY A 567 -18.11 7.45 -12.20
C GLY A 567 -16.93 7.81 -11.29
N PHE A 568 -15.97 8.60 -11.72
CA PHE A 568 -14.92 9.17 -10.85
C PHE A 568 -15.46 10.30 -9.98
N PHE A 569 -14.67 10.77 -9.01
CA PHE A 569 -15.11 11.76 -8.04
C PHE A 569 -14.39 13.10 -8.18
N TYR A 570 -15.02 14.14 -7.67
CA TYR A 570 -14.47 15.45 -7.38
C TYR A 570 -14.18 15.57 -5.87
N THR A 571 -13.40 16.56 -5.47
CA THR A 571 -13.07 16.83 -4.06
C THR A 571 -14.29 17.22 -3.21
N GLY A 572 -15.36 17.69 -3.86
CA GLY A 572 -16.61 18.07 -3.20
C GLY A 572 -17.79 18.19 -4.15
N PRO A 573 -18.98 18.52 -3.60
CA PRO A 573 -20.24 18.63 -4.36
C PRO A 573 -20.23 19.73 -5.44
N ASP A 574 -19.38 20.74 -5.28
CA ASP A 574 -19.26 21.86 -6.21
C ASP A 574 -18.64 21.46 -7.55
N ARG A 575 -17.94 20.31 -7.59
CA ARG A 575 -17.31 19.72 -8.78
C ARG A 575 -16.34 20.66 -9.51
N ASP A 576 -15.71 21.56 -8.79
CA ASP A 576 -14.71 22.49 -9.32
C ASP A 576 -13.35 21.82 -9.53
N THR A 577 -13.02 20.84 -8.67
CA THR A 577 -11.73 20.17 -8.64
C THR A 577 -11.89 18.66 -8.68
N ILE A 578 -11.29 18.01 -9.71
CA ILE A 578 -11.24 16.55 -9.80
C ILE A 578 -10.42 16.02 -8.64
N PHE A 579 -10.92 14.95 -8.01
CA PHE A 579 -10.23 14.32 -6.90
C PHE A 579 -8.95 13.63 -7.38
N HIS A 580 -7.82 14.07 -6.85
CA HIS A 580 -6.50 13.47 -7.07
C HIS A 580 -5.80 13.31 -5.74
N GLN A 581 -5.32 12.13 -5.47
CA GLN A 581 -4.39 11.84 -4.37
C GLN A 581 -3.09 11.25 -4.93
N PHE A 582 -2.08 11.19 -4.13
CA PHE A 582 -0.77 10.70 -4.58
C PHE A 582 -0.07 9.86 -3.51
N HIS A 583 -0.29 10.13 -2.25
CA HIS A 583 0.47 9.50 -1.18
C HIS A 583 -0.46 8.77 -0.20
N ARG A 584 -1.20 9.49 0.64
CA ARG A 584 -2.12 8.91 1.62
C ARG A 584 -3.53 8.83 1.08
N ALA A 585 -3.69 8.13 -0.03
CA ALA A 585 -4.96 8.05 -0.72
C ALA A 585 -6.01 7.30 0.10
N ALA A 586 -7.22 7.82 0.07
CA ALA A 586 -8.42 7.21 0.64
C ALA A 586 -9.51 7.05 -0.43
N ASP A 587 -9.13 6.66 -1.65
CA ASP A 587 -10.02 6.45 -2.79
C ASP A 587 -11.15 5.45 -2.50
N GLN A 588 -10.92 4.50 -1.60
CA GLN A 588 -11.93 3.54 -1.16
C GLN A 588 -13.03 4.20 -0.32
N ALA A 589 -12.75 5.33 0.36
CA ALA A 589 -13.62 5.87 1.41
C ALA A 589 -15.07 6.10 0.94
N PRO A 590 -15.34 6.80 -0.20
CA PRO A 590 -16.71 7.04 -0.64
C PRO A 590 -17.45 5.75 -1.00
N VAL A 591 -16.74 4.79 -1.60
CA VAL A 591 -17.35 3.57 -2.13
C VAL A 591 -17.61 2.55 -1.03
N VAL A 592 -16.60 2.27 -0.18
CA VAL A 592 -16.75 1.37 0.97
C VAL A 592 -17.85 1.87 1.91
N ALA A 593 -17.88 3.18 2.17
CA ALA A 593 -18.91 3.80 2.99
C ALA A 593 -20.33 3.57 2.44
N LEU A 594 -20.52 3.79 1.13
CA LEU A 594 -21.81 3.55 0.51
C LEU A 594 -22.19 2.07 0.50
N THR A 595 -21.24 1.13 0.30
CA THR A 595 -21.54 -0.31 0.40
C THR A 595 -22.00 -0.69 1.81
N GLN A 596 -21.35 -0.14 2.85
CA GLN A 596 -21.77 -0.33 4.24
C GLN A 596 -23.18 0.23 4.52
N LEU A 597 -23.48 1.40 3.94
CA LEU A 597 -24.81 2.04 4.11
C LEU A 597 -25.91 1.26 3.38
N ILE A 598 -25.64 0.75 2.18
CA ILE A 598 -26.53 -0.11 1.39
C ILE A 598 -26.90 -1.38 2.16
N ASP A 599 -25.91 -2.02 2.78
CA ASP A 599 -26.13 -3.23 3.58
C ASP A 599 -26.84 -2.94 4.91
N ALA A 600 -26.56 -1.81 5.53
CA ALA A 600 -27.13 -1.40 6.80
C ALA A 600 -28.61 -0.96 6.69
N LEU A 601 -29.00 -0.34 5.57
CA LEU A 601 -30.32 0.30 5.38
C LEU A 601 -30.98 -0.12 4.05
N PRO A 602 -31.31 -1.41 3.84
CA PRO A 602 -31.78 -1.93 2.56
C PRO A 602 -33.13 -1.35 2.08
N ASP A 603 -33.94 -0.83 3.02
CA ASP A 603 -35.27 -0.28 2.74
C ASP A 603 -35.31 1.26 2.68
N HIS A 604 -34.15 1.92 2.78
CA HIS A 604 -34.07 3.38 2.74
C HIS A 604 -34.48 3.94 1.37
N ALA A 605 -35.14 5.09 1.33
CA ALA A 605 -35.60 5.74 0.12
C ALA A 605 -34.44 6.05 -0.85
N ASP A 606 -33.29 6.47 -0.35
CA ASP A 606 -32.09 6.82 -1.13
C ASP A 606 -31.23 5.58 -1.52
N TRP A 607 -31.64 4.37 -1.13
CA TRP A 607 -30.85 3.15 -1.34
C TRP A 607 -30.41 2.97 -2.79
N MET A 608 -31.31 3.20 -3.75
CA MET A 608 -31.01 3.07 -5.18
C MET A 608 -29.97 4.08 -5.64
N SER A 609 -29.99 5.29 -5.12
CA SER A 609 -29.02 6.33 -5.47
C SER A 609 -27.62 5.98 -4.95
N TRP A 610 -27.51 5.40 -3.73
CA TRP A 610 -26.24 4.89 -3.19
C TRP A 610 -25.72 3.74 -4.07
N TYR A 611 -26.59 2.79 -4.39
CA TYR A 611 -26.26 1.63 -5.21
C TYR A 611 -25.75 2.05 -6.59
N ALA A 612 -26.44 2.94 -7.26
CA ALA A 612 -26.05 3.46 -8.57
C ALA A 612 -24.70 4.19 -8.54
N THR A 613 -24.41 4.91 -7.48
CA THR A 613 -23.10 5.57 -7.27
C THR A 613 -21.97 4.55 -7.19
N VAL A 614 -22.16 3.47 -6.44
CA VAL A 614 -21.19 2.38 -6.31
C VAL A 614 -21.01 1.64 -7.65
N VAL A 615 -22.08 1.35 -8.36
CA VAL A 615 -22.02 0.68 -9.69
C VAL A 615 -21.25 1.53 -10.70
N ARG A 616 -21.54 2.84 -10.80
CA ARG A 616 -20.82 3.74 -11.71
C ARG A 616 -19.31 3.77 -11.42
N TYR A 617 -18.91 3.77 -10.16
CA TYR A 617 -17.50 3.70 -9.79
C TYR A 617 -16.87 2.36 -10.24
N ALA A 618 -17.52 1.23 -9.98
CA ALA A 618 -16.99 -0.07 -10.38
C ALA A 618 -16.85 -0.17 -11.92
N GLU A 619 -17.84 0.32 -12.67
CA GLU A 619 -17.80 0.34 -14.13
C GLU A 619 -16.76 1.33 -14.68
N TYR A 620 -16.54 2.46 -14.00
CA TYR A 620 -15.41 3.36 -14.30
C TYR A 620 -14.07 2.63 -14.20
N GLN A 621 -13.83 1.90 -13.11
CA GLN A 621 -12.60 1.13 -12.93
C GLN A 621 -12.42 0.04 -14.00
N LYS A 622 -13.50 -0.69 -14.32
CA LYS A 622 -13.46 -1.73 -15.36
C LYS A 622 -13.21 -1.17 -16.76
N GLN A 623 -13.74 0.01 -17.08
CA GLN A 623 -13.55 0.65 -18.39
C GLN A 623 -12.15 1.28 -18.50
N SER A 624 -11.71 1.98 -17.46
CA SER A 624 -10.42 2.66 -17.45
C SER A 624 -9.24 1.67 -17.48
N SER A 625 -9.33 0.52 -16.81
CA SER A 625 -8.24 -0.47 -16.76
C SER A 625 -7.89 -1.09 -18.13
N ARG A 626 -8.75 -0.95 -19.13
CA ARG A 626 -8.48 -1.48 -20.49
C ARG A 626 -7.29 -0.83 -21.16
N VAL A 627 -6.91 0.41 -20.77
CA VAL A 627 -5.74 1.10 -21.34
C VAL A 627 -4.42 0.50 -20.90
N THR A 628 -4.42 -0.30 -19.83
CA THR A 628 -3.25 -0.97 -19.25
C THR A 628 -3.21 -2.48 -19.52
N ALA A 629 -4.12 -2.99 -20.38
CA ALA A 629 -4.11 -4.39 -20.76
C ALA A 629 -2.73 -4.80 -21.36
N PRO A 630 -2.23 -6.01 -21.11
CA PRO A 630 -2.87 -7.15 -20.46
C PRO A 630 -2.66 -7.20 -18.93
N TYR A 631 -2.01 -6.19 -18.34
CA TYR A 631 -1.79 -6.13 -16.90
C TYR A 631 -3.05 -5.77 -16.12
N GLU A 632 -3.91 -4.94 -16.71
CA GLU A 632 -5.17 -4.47 -16.12
C GLU A 632 -4.95 -3.68 -14.82
N VAL A 633 -3.86 -2.90 -14.76
CA VAL A 633 -3.61 -1.98 -13.64
C VAL A 633 -4.64 -0.87 -13.65
N LEU A 634 -5.23 -0.55 -12.51
CA LEU A 634 -6.17 0.56 -12.39
C LEU A 634 -5.42 1.88 -12.63
N PRO A 635 -5.82 2.68 -13.63
CA PRO A 635 -5.27 4.02 -13.81
C PRO A 635 -5.56 4.90 -12.59
N ALA A 636 -4.59 5.73 -12.22
CA ALA A 636 -4.72 6.56 -11.03
C ALA A 636 -5.90 7.52 -11.14
N TYR A 637 -5.92 8.36 -12.19
CA TYR A 637 -6.95 9.40 -12.29
C TYR A 637 -7.19 9.90 -13.70
N VAL A 638 -8.40 10.47 -13.87
CA VAL A 638 -8.76 11.35 -15.00
C VAL A 638 -8.23 12.75 -14.69
N TYR A 639 -7.68 13.41 -15.69
CA TYR A 639 -7.18 14.78 -15.64
C TYR A 639 -7.83 15.63 -16.71
N ARG A 640 -8.07 16.90 -16.42
CA ARG A 640 -8.49 17.89 -17.39
C ARG A 640 -7.34 18.87 -17.63
N LEU A 641 -6.87 18.96 -18.87
CA LEU A 641 -5.68 19.79 -19.20
C LEU A 641 -5.88 21.27 -18.83
N ALA A 642 -7.11 21.77 -18.91
CA ALA A 642 -7.45 23.13 -18.53
C ALA A 642 -7.14 23.43 -17.06
N ASP A 643 -7.14 22.43 -16.16
CA ASP A 643 -6.86 22.59 -14.73
C ASP A 643 -5.38 22.92 -14.46
N SER A 644 -4.51 22.75 -15.46
CA SER A 644 -3.09 23.11 -15.35
C SER A 644 -2.86 24.60 -15.00
N VAL A 645 -3.83 25.47 -15.31
CA VAL A 645 -3.76 26.91 -14.96
C VAL A 645 -3.74 27.15 -13.44
N GLN A 646 -4.21 26.20 -12.66
CA GLN A 646 -4.20 26.25 -11.18
C GLN A 646 -2.80 25.95 -10.59
N VAL A 647 -1.90 25.37 -11.41
CA VAL A 647 -0.53 25.06 -10.97
C VAL A 647 0.34 26.30 -11.08
N PRO A 648 1.17 26.63 -10.06
CA PRO A 648 2.10 27.75 -10.14
C PRO A 648 3.09 27.62 -11.30
N ASP A 649 3.40 28.73 -11.98
CA ASP A 649 4.31 28.72 -13.13
C ASP A 649 5.72 28.23 -12.80
N SER A 650 6.22 28.61 -11.62
CA SER A 650 7.60 28.33 -11.19
C SER A 650 7.77 26.93 -10.57
N GLY A 651 6.68 26.24 -10.22
CA GLY A 651 6.78 25.05 -9.39
C GLY A 651 7.36 25.36 -7.99
N GLY A 652 7.89 24.36 -7.33
CA GLY A 652 8.52 24.46 -6.00
C GLY A 652 9.44 23.29 -5.72
N ARG A 653 9.98 23.23 -4.50
CA ARG A 653 10.88 22.14 -4.10
C ARG A 653 10.26 20.74 -4.31
N TYR A 654 8.95 20.63 -4.14
CA TYR A 654 8.20 19.39 -4.25
C TYR A 654 7.06 19.46 -5.27
N LEU A 655 6.90 20.57 -5.97
CA LEU A 655 5.85 20.78 -6.96
C LEU A 655 6.45 20.94 -8.36
N GLU A 656 5.81 20.32 -9.34
CA GLU A 656 6.11 20.55 -10.75
C GLU A 656 5.68 21.97 -11.17
N SER A 657 6.35 22.51 -12.16
CA SER A 657 5.89 23.76 -12.81
C SER A 657 4.61 23.48 -13.62
N ARG A 658 3.85 24.51 -13.92
CA ARG A 658 2.66 24.39 -14.78
C ARG A 658 2.96 23.68 -16.10
N LYS A 659 4.10 23.98 -16.72
CA LYS A 659 4.54 23.36 -17.97
C LYS A 659 4.74 21.84 -17.78
N GLU A 660 5.51 21.44 -16.77
CA GLU A 660 5.79 20.02 -16.48
C GLU A 660 4.53 19.24 -16.11
N TYR A 661 3.62 19.87 -15.35
CA TYR A 661 2.31 19.30 -15.04
C TYR A 661 1.52 19.02 -16.32
N ALA A 662 1.41 20.03 -17.21
CA ALA A 662 0.68 19.89 -18.47
C ALA A 662 1.30 18.85 -19.41
N GLU A 663 2.64 18.74 -19.43
CA GLU A 663 3.37 17.71 -20.19
C GLU A 663 3.07 16.32 -19.65
N GLN A 664 3.08 16.14 -18.32
CA GLN A 664 2.71 14.87 -17.69
C GLN A 664 1.25 14.50 -17.99
N VAL A 665 0.31 15.44 -17.90
CA VAL A 665 -1.10 15.18 -18.25
C VAL A 665 -1.22 14.68 -19.70
N ARG A 666 -0.56 15.34 -20.65
CA ARG A 666 -0.60 14.95 -22.07
C ARG A 666 0.05 13.60 -22.38
N ALA A 667 0.96 13.14 -21.52
CA ALA A 667 1.60 11.83 -21.67
C ALA A 667 0.65 10.66 -21.27
N GLY A 668 -0.48 10.95 -20.64
CA GLY A 668 -1.52 9.96 -20.39
C GLY A 668 -2.32 9.61 -21.64
N THR A 669 -3.25 8.69 -21.52
CA THR A 669 -4.18 8.29 -22.60
C THR A 669 -5.19 9.40 -22.84
N SER A 670 -5.24 9.95 -24.06
CA SER A 670 -6.23 10.96 -24.43
C SER A 670 -7.65 10.37 -24.47
N MET A 671 -8.58 11.04 -23.80
CA MET A 671 -10.01 10.72 -23.82
C MET A 671 -10.80 11.62 -24.79
N GLY A 672 -10.12 12.59 -25.46
CA GLY A 672 -10.75 13.65 -26.24
C GLY A 672 -11.14 14.87 -25.40
N ASP A 673 -11.41 16.00 -26.06
CA ASP A 673 -11.92 17.25 -25.45
C ASP A 673 -11.08 17.80 -24.30
N GLY A 674 -9.73 17.55 -24.33
CA GLY A 674 -8.81 17.99 -23.28
C GLY A 674 -8.83 17.16 -22.00
N TRP A 675 -9.50 16.03 -22.01
CA TRP A 675 -9.48 15.04 -20.95
C TRP A 675 -8.43 13.95 -21.19
N TYR A 676 -7.79 13.51 -20.12
CA TYR A 676 -6.73 12.50 -20.15
C TYR A 676 -6.89 11.51 -18.98
N LEU A 677 -6.53 10.27 -19.22
CA LEU A 677 -6.45 9.24 -18.21
C LEU A 677 -4.98 8.89 -17.97
N ARG A 678 -4.51 8.95 -16.72
CA ARG A 678 -3.14 8.57 -16.38
C ARG A 678 -3.11 7.32 -15.51
N THR A 679 -2.18 6.44 -15.83
CA THR A 679 -1.88 5.24 -15.03
C THR A 679 -1.23 5.60 -13.71
N PHE A 680 -0.32 6.58 -13.72
CA PHE A 680 0.35 7.06 -12.53
C PHE A 680 -0.03 8.52 -12.25
N PRO A 681 -0.16 8.91 -10.95
CA PRO A 681 -0.47 10.28 -10.60
C PRO A 681 0.55 11.27 -11.19
N VAL A 682 0.11 12.46 -11.54
CA VAL A 682 1.01 13.57 -11.81
C VAL A 682 1.76 13.90 -10.51
N TRP A 683 3.05 14.16 -10.65
CA TRP A 683 3.97 14.29 -9.54
C TRP A 683 3.77 15.58 -8.72
N PHE A 684 3.23 15.44 -7.52
CA PHE A 684 3.24 16.51 -6.52
C PHE A 684 4.29 16.30 -5.44
N GLN A 685 4.29 15.14 -4.80
CA GLN A 685 5.21 14.83 -3.72
C GLN A 685 6.17 13.69 -4.04
N ARG A 686 6.13 13.18 -5.26
CA ARG A 686 7.11 12.21 -5.75
C ARG A 686 7.20 10.98 -4.86
N ARG A 687 6.07 10.31 -4.72
CA ARG A 687 5.93 9.01 -4.07
C ARG A 687 5.33 8.00 -5.03
N GLY A 688 5.58 6.72 -4.80
CA GLY A 688 4.93 5.65 -5.52
C GLY A 688 3.41 5.66 -5.36
N ASN A 689 2.70 4.88 -6.16
CA ASN A 689 1.25 4.94 -6.27
C ASN A 689 0.49 3.85 -5.49
N TYR A 690 1.15 3.05 -4.62
CA TYR A 690 0.44 1.95 -3.95
C TYR A 690 -0.65 2.42 -2.99
N GLY A 691 -0.50 3.61 -2.39
CA GLY A 691 -1.59 4.23 -1.65
C GLY A 691 -2.85 4.40 -2.50
N VAL A 692 -2.71 4.89 -3.74
CA VAL A 692 -3.81 5.06 -4.71
C VAL A 692 -4.30 3.69 -5.21
N LEU A 693 -3.40 2.87 -5.75
CA LEU A 693 -3.71 1.59 -6.38
C LEU A 693 -4.49 0.65 -5.44
N LEU A 694 -3.97 0.44 -4.23
CA LEU A 694 -4.59 -0.47 -3.26
C LEU A 694 -5.88 0.11 -2.67
N SER A 695 -5.99 1.44 -2.54
CA SER A 695 -7.24 2.10 -2.16
C SER A 695 -8.33 1.91 -3.23
N GLN A 696 -7.99 2.12 -4.50
CA GLN A 696 -8.91 1.88 -5.61
C GLN A 696 -9.31 0.39 -5.70
N ALA A 697 -8.35 -0.52 -5.52
CA ALA A 697 -8.61 -1.96 -5.48
C ALA A 697 -9.58 -2.33 -4.36
N LYS A 698 -9.43 -1.75 -3.15
CA LYS A 698 -10.37 -1.95 -2.04
C LYS A 698 -11.76 -1.41 -2.37
N GLY A 699 -11.86 -0.22 -2.95
CA GLY A 699 -13.15 0.33 -3.39
C GLY A 699 -13.83 -0.56 -4.43
N LEU A 700 -13.08 -1.04 -5.42
CA LEU A 700 -13.59 -1.94 -6.46
C LEU A 700 -14.00 -3.31 -5.89
N SER A 701 -13.19 -3.90 -5.01
CA SER A 701 -13.51 -5.21 -4.40
C SER A 701 -14.76 -5.14 -3.53
N ALA A 702 -14.93 -4.10 -2.73
CA ALA A 702 -16.13 -3.87 -1.93
C ALA A 702 -17.38 -3.71 -2.81
N ALA A 703 -17.30 -2.89 -3.87
CA ALA A 703 -18.36 -2.72 -4.86
C ALA A 703 -18.71 -4.04 -5.54
N SER A 704 -17.70 -4.81 -5.93
CA SER A 704 -17.87 -6.09 -6.63
C SER A 704 -18.51 -7.16 -5.72
N ARG A 705 -18.11 -7.20 -4.45
CA ARG A 705 -18.75 -8.08 -3.45
C ARG A 705 -20.22 -7.72 -3.23
N MET A 706 -20.52 -6.44 -3.09
CA MET A 706 -21.91 -5.95 -2.95
C MET A 706 -22.76 -6.38 -4.15
N ARG A 707 -22.24 -6.28 -5.37
CA ARG A 707 -22.93 -6.60 -6.62
C ARG A 707 -22.99 -8.10 -6.94
N GLY A 708 -22.05 -8.90 -6.43
CA GLY A 708 -21.78 -10.25 -6.95
C GLY A 708 -21.04 -10.22 -8.29
N ASP A 709 -20.32 -9.13 -8.60
CA ASP A 709 -19.58 -8.92 -9.85
C ASP A 709 -18.23 -9.64 -9.80
N ARG A 710 -18.19 -10.83 -10.37
CA ARG A 710 -16.96 -11.64 -10.42
C ARG A 710 -15.83 -10.96 -11.21
N ASP A 711 -16.16 -10.33 -12.33
CA ASP A 711 -15.13 -9.66 -13.17
C ASP A 711 -14.49 -8.48 -12.45
N GLY A 712 -15.27 -7.71 -11.71
CA GLY A 712 -14.73 -6.62 -10.89
C GLY A 712 -13.86 -7.13 -9.72
N LEU A 713 -14.23 -8.26 -9.12
CA LEU A 713 -13.41 -8.89 -8.08
C LEU A 713 -12.09 -9.44 -8.64
N GLU A 714 -12.12 -10.08 -9.81
CA GLU A 714 -10.93 -10.54 -10.53
C GLU A 714 -10.01 -9.34 -10.87
N LEU A 715 -10.58 -8.23 -11.33
CA LEU A 715 -9.83 -7.02 -11.61
C LEU A 715 -9.17 -6.44 -10.36
N ALA A 716 -9.87 -6.46 -9.21
CA ALA A 716 -9.27 -6.07 -7.93
C ALA A 716 -8.13 -7.02 -7.51
N THR A 717 -8.28 -8.34 -7.78
CA THR A 717 -7.23 -9.34 -7.54
C THR A 717 -5.98 -9.07 -8.39
N ARG A 718 -6.15 -8.62 -9.65
CA ARG A 718 -5.01 -8.22 -10.51
C ARG A 718 -4.13 -7.13 -9.88
N GLN A 719 -4.71 -6.25 -9.05
CA GLN A 719 -3.92 -5.22 -8.36
C GLN A 719 -3.03 -5.83 -7.26
N ALA A 720 -3.52 -6.82 -6.54
CA ALA A 720 -2.70 -7.58 -5.60
C ALA A 720 -1.62 -8.38 -6.32
N GLU A 721 -1.95 -9.05 -7.43
CA GLU A 721 -0.98 -9.77 -8.27
C GLU A 721 0.11 -8.86 -8.84
N TRP A 722 -0.22 -7.61 -9.23
CA TRP A 722 0.75 -6.61 -9.66
C TRP A 722 1.79 -6.31 -8.58
N VAL A 723 1.36 -6.17 -7.34
CA VAL A 723 2.25 -5.92 -6.19
C VAL A 723 3.22 -7.07 -5.97
N VAL A 724 2.78 -8.32 -6.19
CA VAL A 724 3.56 -9.53 -5.88
C VAL A 724 4.09 -10.26 -7.14
N GLY A 725 4.38 -9.54 -8.23
CA GLY A 725 5.17 -10.09 -9.33
C GLY A 725 4.51 -10.10 -10.71
N ARG A 726 3.18 -9.94 -10.85
CA ARG A 726 2.53 -9.86 -12.16
C ARG A 726 2.64 -8.44 -12.75
N ASN A 727 3.87 -7.95 -12.83
CA ASN A 727 4.24 -6.63 -13.33
C ASN A 727 5.38 -6.75 -14.37
N PRO A 728 5.68 -5.71 -15.17
CA PRO A 728 6.69 -5.78 -16.23
C PRO A 728 8.09 -6.16 -15.74
N PHE A 729 8.37 -5.94 -14.47
CA PHE A 729 9.68 -6.21 -13.86
C PHE A 729 9.78 -7.64 -13.33
N SER A 730 8.67 -8.42 -13.34
CA SER A 730 8.57 -9.77 -12.75
C SER A 730 9.08 -9.81 -11.31
N GLN A 731 8.85 -8.74 -10.54
CA GLN A 731 9.40 -8.53 -9.21
C GLN A 731 8.28 -8.39 -8.18
N SER A 732 8.35 -9.14 -7.08
CA SER A 732 7.53 -8.85 -5.91
C SER A 732 8.05 -7.59 -5.21
N THR A 733 7.15 -6.70 -4.84
CA THR A 733 7.50 -5.50 -4.08
C THR A 733 7.23 -5.64 -2.59
N MET A 734 6.62 -6.73 -2.14
CA MET A 734 6.52 -7.06 -0.72
C MET A 734 7.81 -7.74 -0.27
N TYR A 735 8.52 -7.14 0.68
CA TYR A 735 9.80 -7.67 1.17
C TYR A 735 9.64 -9.06 1.78
N GLY A 736 10.41 -10.02 1.28
CA GLY A 736 10.35 -11.42 1.73
C GLY A 736 9.14 -12.23 1.24
N GLU A 737 8.30 -11.68 0.34
CA GLU A 737 7.21 -12.43 -0.31
C GLU A 737 7.54 -12.72 -1.77
N GLY A 738 7.39 -13.96 -2.18
CA GLY A 738 7.67 -14.35 -3.56
C GLY A 738 9.15 -14.24 -3.94
N TYR A 739 9.44 -13.66 -5.11
CA TYR A 739 10.75 -13.68 -5.75
C TYR A 739 11.18 -12.28 -6.21
N ASP A 740 12.49 -12.09 -6.33
CA ASP A 740 13.13 -10.89 -6.84
C ASP A 740 12.76 -9.59 -6.06
N TRP A 741 12.27 -9.74 -4.83
CA TRP A 741 12.06 -8.60 -3.95
C TRP A 741 13.42 -7.96 -3.56
N ALA A 742 13.48 -6.65 -3.53
CA ALA A 742 14.68 -5.88 -3.23
C ALA A 742 14.57 -5.16 -1.89
N GLN A 743 15.74 -4.76 -1.36
CA GLN A 743 15.82 -3.91 -0.17
C GLN A 743 14.98 -2.65 -0.34
N GLN A 744 14.34 -2.23 0.74
CA GLN A 744 13.47 -1.06 0.77
C GLN A 744 14.14 0.11 1.51
N TYR A 745 13.62 1.32 1.30
CA TYR A 745 14.06 2.51 2.02
C TYR A 745 13.46 2.48 3.42
N SER A 746 14.20 1.91 4.34
CA SER A 746 13.82 1.70 5.73
C SER A 746 14.71 2.45 6.71
N VAL A 747 15.66 3.21 6.23
CA VAL A 747 16.67 4.07 6.89
C VAL A 747 16.88 3.81 8.38
N SER A 748 15.88 4.08 9.20
CA SER A 748 15.99 3.91 10.67
C SER A 748 15.33 2.62 11.17
N SER A 749 14.20 2.18 10.56
CA SER A 749 13.44 1.02 11.04
C SER A 749 14.05 -0.33 10.66
N GLY A 750 14.89 -0.39 9.61
CA GLY A 750 15.41 -1.65 9.07
C GLY A 750 14.43 -2.40 8.18
N ASP A 751 14.94 -3.43 7.51
CA ASP A 751 14.14 -4.27 6.60
C ASP A 751 13.38 -5.34 7.39
N MET A 752 12.08 -5.47 7.14
CA MET A 752 11.20 -6.42 7.82
C MET A 752 10.37 -7.21 6.83
N VAL A 753 10.30 -8.52 7.00
CA VAL A 753 9.47 -9.39 6.16
C VAL A 753 8.01 -8.95 6.21
N GLY A 754 7.41 -8.76 5.03
CA GLY A 754 6.02 -8.36 4.86
C GLY A 754 5.79 -6.87 4.64
N THR A 755 6.87 -6.06 4.62
CA THR A 755 6.77 -4.64 4.32
C THR A 755 6.36 -4.40 2.87
N LEU A 756 5.43 -3.48 2.66
CA LEU A 756 5.12 -2.90 1.37
C LEU A 756 5.69 -1.49 1.25
N PRO A 757 6.24 -1.13 0.08
CA PRO A 757 6.74 0.22 -0.15
C PRO A 757 5.63 1.18 -0.58
N VAL A 758 5.98 2.44 -0.76
CA VAL A 758 5.14 3.42 -1.49
C VAL A 758 4.85 2.98 -2.93
N GLY A 759 5.73 2.20 -3.55
CA GLY A 759 5.48 1.44 -4.78
C GLY A 759 5.97 2.07 -6.08
N MET A 760 5.55 1.46 -7.18
CA MET A 760 5.91 1.86 -8.54
C MET A 760 5.30 3.21 -8.91
N GLN A 761 5.86 3.85 -9.94
CA GLN A 761 5.36 5.09 -10.52
C GLN A 761 5.90 5.30 -11.93
N SER A 762 5.64 6.46 -12.54
CA SER A 762 6.23 6.87 -13.81
C SER A 762 7.54 7.63 -13.62
N ARG A 763 8.32 7.78 -14.69
CA ARG A 763 9.56 8.55 -14.73
C ARG A 763 9.42 9.80 -15.58
N GLY A 764 9.85 10.94 -15.06
CA GLY A 764 9.81 12.21 -15.76
C GLY A 764 8.40 12.61 -16.17
N THR A 765 8.20 12.93 -17.44
CA THR A 765 6.87 13.27 -17.99
C THR A 765 6.09 12.06 -18.48
N SER A 766 6.71 10.86 -18.60
CA SER A 766 6.05 9.67 -19.14
C SER A 766 4.90 9.16 -18.25
N ASP A 767 4.11 8.23 -18.78
CA ASP A 767 3.10 7.48 -18.02
C ASP A 767 3.39 5.98 -18.06
N LEU A 768 4.66 5.62 -18.25
CA LEU A 768 5.12 4.24 -18.24
C LEU A 768 5.52 3.80 -16.83
N PRO A 769 5.27 2.55 -16.44
CA PRO A 769 5.73 2.04 -15.16
C PRO A 769 7.25 2.11 -15.06
N TYR A 770 7.73 2.53 -13.88
CA TYR A 770 9.14 2.64 -13.56
C TYR A 770 9.39 2.17 -12.12
N TYR A 771 10.34 1.25 -11.96
CA TYR A 771 10.76 0.73 -10.66
C TYR A 771 12.25 0.36 -10.72
N PRO A 772 13.16 1.31 -10.45
CA PRO A 772 14.59 1.11 -10.57
C PRO A 772 15.16 0.22 -9.45
N SER A 773 16.37 -0.33 -9.66
CA SER A 773 17.15 -1.00 -8.61
C SER A 773 17.50 -0.04 -7.46
N GLN A 774 17.59 1.25 -7.77
CA GLN A 774 17.84 2.32 -6.83
C GLN A 774 16.88 2.27 -5.65
N ASN A 775 17.44 2.16 -4.43
CA ASN A 775 16.67 2.24 -3.20
C ASN A 775 16.56 3.70 -2.76
N MET A 776 15.35 4.24 -2.84
CA MET A 776 15.06 5.64 -2.57
C MET A 776 13.62 5.79 -2.06
N TYR A 777 13.37 6.74 -1.16
CA TYR A 777 12.04 7.00 -0.58
C TYR A 777 10.92 7.18 -1.61
N VAL A 778 11.27 7.62 -2.80
CA VAL A 778 10.33 7.89 -3.88
C VAL A 778 9.63 6.62 -4.40
N TYR A 779 10.35 5.48 -4.41
CA TYR A 779 9.88 4.21 -4.97
C TYR A 779 9.70 3.13 -3.90
N LYS A 780 10.59 3.12 -2.90
CA LYS A 780 10.79 1.98 -2.02
C LYS A 780 10.67 2.30 -0.53
N GLU A 781 10.16 3.49 -0.16
CA GLU A 781 9.94 3.77 1.25
C GLU A 781 8.94 2.80 1.86
N VAL A 782 9.35 2.13 2.92
CA VAL A 782 8.49 1.26 3.72
C VAL A 782 7.31 2.05 4.26
N TRP A 783 6.10 1.46 4.24
CA TRP A 783 4.96 2.26 4.59
C TRP A 783 3.75 1.47 5.12
N VAL A 784 3.36 1.76 6.36
CA VAL A 784 2.18 1.19 7.02
C VAL A 784 0.90 1.41 6.21
N HIS A 785 0.75 2.56 5.55
CA HIS A 785 -0.44 2.84 4.76
C HIS A 785 -0.68 1.83 3.62
N SER A 786 0.38 1.43 2.91
CA SER A 786 0.30 0.36 1.89
C SER A 786 -0.10 -0.97 2.52
N ASN A 787 0.45 -1.30 3.69
CA ASN A 787 0.10 -2.51 4.43
C ASN A 787 -1.34 -2.46 4.98
N ASN A 788 -1.83 -1.28 5.44
CA ASN A 788 -3.23 -1.10 5.84
C ASN A 788 -4.18 -1.46 4.70
N ARG A 789 -3.92 -0.91 3.49
CA ARG A 789 -4.72 -1.17 2.29
C ARG A 789 -4.65 -2.64 1.86
N TRP A 790 -3.46 -3.25 1.95
CA TRP A 790 -3.29 -4.68 1.67
C TRP A 790 -4.16 -5.55 2.56
N LEU A 791 -4.09 -5.39 3.88
CA LEU A 791 -4.88 -6.18 4.82
C LEU A 791 -6.39 -5.94 4.63
N TRP A 792 -6.78 -4.69 4.37
CA TRP A 792 -8.17 -4.36 4.12
C TRP A 792 -8.69 -4.92 2.79
N LEU A 793 -7.87 -4.94 1.74
CA LEU A 793 -8.19 -5.59 0.47
C LEU A 793 -8.36 -7.11 0.64
N MET A 794 -7.53 -7.76 1.45
CA MET A 794 -7.63 -9.20 1.72
C MET A 794 -8.95 -9.62 2.36
N GLU A 795 -9.63 -8.73 3.06
CA GLU A 795 -11.01 -8.95 3.55
C GLU A 795 -11.95 -9.36 2.41
N ASP A 796 -11.79 -8.78 1.22
CA ASP A 796 -12.62 -9.08 0.06
C ASP A 796 -12.06 -10.18 -0.84
N LEU A 797 -10.73 -10.33 -0.94
CA LEU A 797 -10.11 -11.29 -1.84
C LEU A 797 -10.07 -12.71 -1.30
N LEU A 798 -10.01 -12.91 0.03
CA LEU A 798 -10.07 -14.26 0.61
C LEU A 798 -11.40 -14.94 0.26
N PRO A 799 -11.41 -16.26 0.01
CA PRO A 799 -12.61 -17.00 -0.31
C PRO A 799 -13.70 -16.82 0.76
N ARG A 800 -14.92 -16.67 0.32
CA ARG A 800 -16.11 -16.73 1.20
C ARG A 800 -16.75 -18.09 0.99
N TYR A 801 -16.76 -18.94 1.99
CA TYR A 801 -17.56 -20.16 1.95
C TYR A 801 -19.04 -19.77 1.99
N THR A 802 -19.64 -19.58 0.83
CA THR A 802 -21.09 -19.58 0.73
C THR A 802 -21.54 -21.01 0.85
N LEU A 803 -22.45 -21.31 1.78
CA LEU A 803 -23.27 -22.52 1.70
C LEU A 803 -23.73 -22.63 0.26
N ALA A 804 -23.44 -23.77 -0.38
CA ALA A 804 -23.65 -24.00 -1.80
C ALA A 804 -24.87 -23.25 -2.28
N ALA A 805 -24.68 -22.24 -3.11
CA ALA A 805 -25.79 -21.50 -3.69
C ALA A 805 -26.66 -22.53 -4.38
N ALA A 806 -27.88 -22.70 -3.90
CA ALA A 806 -28.82 -23.57 -4.55
C ALA A 806 -28.79 -23.23 -6.05
N ALA A 807 -28.81 -24.22 -6.91
CA ALA A 807 -28.73 -24.14 -8.37
C ALA A 807 -29.87 -23.31 -9.05
N ASN A 808 -30.32 -22.28 -8.35
CA ASN A 808 -31.45 -21.42 -8.73
C ASN A 808 -30.94 -20.19 -9.46
N THR A 809 -31.32 -20.04 -10.70
CA THR A 809 -31.02 -18.87 -11.53
C THR A 809 -31.64 -17.60 -10.93
N PHE A 810 -30.87 -16.51 -10.90
CA PHE A 810 -31.37 -15.16 -10.66
C PHE A 810 -30.48 -14.19 -11.44
N ALA A 811 -30.79 -13.93 -12.67
CA ALA A 811 -29.96 -13.18 -13.61
C ALA A 811 -30.77 -12.10 -14.33
N LEU A 812 -30.37 -10.87 -14.21
CA LEU A 812 -30.93 -9.72 -14.93
C LEU A 812 -30.11 -9.50 -16.23
N THR A 813 -30.81 -9.31 -17.34
CA THR A 813 -30.21 -8.96 -18.64
C THR A 813 -30.93 -7.75 -19.23
N SER A 814 -30.26 -7.05 -20.14
CA SER A 814 -30.83 -5.87 -20.78
C SER A 814 -30.65 -5.88 -22.31
N SER A 815 -31.54 -5.20 -23.02
CA SER A 815 -31.36 -4.87 -24.43
C SER A 815 -31.97 -3.49 -24.72
N THR A 816 -31.29 -2.71 -25.57
CA THR A 816 -31.76 -1.38 -25.96
C THR A 816 -32.29 -1.41 -27.38
N ALA A 817 -33.50 -0.94 -27.56
CA ALA A 817 -34.14 -0.84 -28.87
C ALA A 817 -33.70 0.42 -29.64
N PRO A 818 -33.79 0.49 -30.97
CA PRO A 818 -33.42 1.68 -31.76
C PRO A 818 -34.11 2.98 -31.34
N ASN A 819 -35.30 2.91 -30.74
CA ASN A 819 -36.04 4.05 -30.21
C ASN A 819 -35.58 4.50 -28.84
N GLY A 820 -34.53 3.86 -28.29
CA GLY A 820 -33.95 4.18 -26.99
C GLY A 820 -34.66 3.54 -25.78
N ASP A 821 -35.67 2.71 -26.01
CA ASP A 821 -36.31 1.95 -24.92
C ASP A 821 -35.41 0.80 -24.48
N VAL A 822 -35.28 0.63 -23.16
CA VAL A 822 -34.50 -0.43 -22.53
C VAL A 822 -35.45 -1.53 -22.05
N THR A 823 -35.21 -2.74 -22.52
CA THR A 823 -35.94 -3.93 -22.04
C THR A 823 -35.07 -4.66 -21.05
N LEU A 824 -35.56 -4.85 -19.83
CA LEU A 824 -34.91 -5.58 -18.73
C LEU A 824 -35.62 -6.94 -18.57
N ARG A 825 -34.85 -8.04 -18.53
CA ARG A 825 -35.35 -9.41 -18.35
C ARG A 825 -34.65 -10.05 -17.16
N LEU A 826 -35.46 -10.45 -16.17
CA LEU A 826 -35.00 -11.23 -15.03
C LEU A 826 -35.39 -12.69 -15.23
N SER A 827 -34.41 -13.56 -15.42
CA SER A 827 -34.59 -15.00 -15.38
C SER A 827 -34.37 -15.51 -13.97
N LEU A 828 -35.36 -16.19 -13.42
CA LEU A 828 -35.26 -16.71 -12.04
C LEU A 828 -35.90 -18.08 -11.93
N SER A 829 -35.34 -18.92 -11.06
CA SER A 829 -35.82 -20.24 -10.69
C SER A 829 -35.86 -20.43 -9.17
N GLY A 830 -36.57 -21.45 -8.70
CA GLY A 830 -36.74 -21.74 -7.29
C GLY A 830 -38.09 -22.37 -6.99
N ALA A 831 -38.58 -22.26 -5.77
CA ALA A 831 -39.89 -22.74 -5.35
C ALA A 831 -40.54 -21.77 -4.36
N GLY A 832 -41.88 -21.73 -4.40
CA GLY A 832 -42.71 -20.92 -3.52
C GLY A 832 -43.02 -19.52 -4.03
N VAL A 833 -43.75 -18.75 -3.23
CA VAL A 833 -44.13 -17.36 -3.57
C VAL A 833 -42.94 -16.44 -3.32
N ARG A 834 -42.67 -15.59 -4.31
CA ARG A 834 -41.61 -14.58 -4.24
C ARG A 834 -42.15 -13.21 -4.63
N ARG A 835 -41.66 -12.18 -3.96
CA ARG A 835 -41.93 -10.79 -4.34
C ARG A 835 -40.66 -10.18 -4.88
N ILE A 836 -40.66 -9.73 -6.11
CA ILE A 836 -39.50 -9.17 -6.80
C ILE A 836 -39.72 -7.69 -7.02
N ALA A 837 -38.79 -6.87 -6.59
CA ALA A 837 -38.78 -5.43 -6.83
C ALA A 837 -37.68 -5.06 -7.85
N LEU A 838 -38.04 -4.28 -8.86
CA LEU A 838 -37.08 -3.62 -9.75
C LEU A 838 -36.96 -2.17 -9.32
N ARG A 839 -35.72 -1.77 -9.01
CA ARG A 839 -35.35 -0.38 -8.71
C ARG A 839 -34.41 0.14 -9.82
N THR A 840 -34.55 1.40 -10.20
CA THR A 840 -33.83 1.97 -11.36
C THR A 840 -33.26 3.34 -11.02
N ASP A 841 -32.12 3.67 -11.63
CA ASP A 841 -31.55 5.01 -11.70
C ASP A 841 -31.36 5.40 -13.17
N ASN A 842 -31.76 6.59 -13.55
CA ASN A 842 -31.76 7.11 -14.91
C ASN A 842 -32.60 6.27 -15.91
N LEU A 843 -33.58 5.50 -15.41
CA LEU A 843 -34.56 4.76 -16.20
C LEU A 843 -35.94 4.97 -15.60
N LYS A 844 -36.89 5.41 -16.43
CA LYS A 844 -38.33 5.51 -16.09
C LYS A 844 -39.07 4.34 -16.68
N LEU A 845 -39.71 3.52 -15.85
CA LEU A 845 -40.52 2.40 -16.29
C LEU A 845 -41.71 2.88 -17.08
N ARG A 846 -42.03 2.20 -18.22
CA ARG A 846 -43.25 2.43 -19.02
C ARG A 846 -44.51 2.07 -18.25
N ALA A 847 -44.43 1.08 -17.36
CA ALA A 847 -45.52 0.64 -16.48
C ALA A 847 -45.02 0.66 -14.99
N PRO A 848 -45.07 1.81 -14.30
CA PRO A 848 -44.56 1.93 -12.93
C PRO A 848 -45.20 0.96 -11.92
N GLY A 849 -46.49 0.62 -12.12
CA GLY A 849 -47.21 -0.34 -11.28
C GLY A 849 -46.67 -1.78 -11.34
N GLN A 850 -45.81 -2.09 -12.30
CA GLN A 850 -45.15 -3.39 -12.42
C GLN A 850 -43.74 -3.40 -11.80
N ALA A 851 -43.27 -2.33 -11.15
CA ALA A 851 -42.00 -2.27 -10.50
C ALA A 851 -41.83 -3.37 -9.43
N THR A 852 -42.91 -3.75 -8.76
CA THR A 852 -42.95 -4.87 -7.83
C THR A 852 -43.95 -5.92 -8.32
N GLN A 853 -43.49 -7.17 -8.40
CA GLN A 853 -44.32 -8.30 -8.86
C GLN A 853 -44.24 -9.44 -7.84
N SER A 854 -45.43 -10.03 -7.54
CA SER A 854 -45.50 -11.26 -6.75
C SER A 854 -45.69 -12.43 -7.71
N ILE A 855 -44.84 -13.44 -7.59
CA ILE A 855 -44.84 -14.61 -8.49
C ILE A 855 -44.78 -15.90 -7.68
N THR A 856 -45.31 -16.96 -8.25
CA THR A 856 -45.20 -18.32 -7.69
C THR A 856 -44.21 -19.11 -8.56
N LEU A 857 -43.07 -19.50 -7.96
CA LEU A 857 -42.07 -20.34 -8.59
C LEU A 857 -42.39 -21.83 -8.31
N ARG A 858 -42.25 -22.65 -9.34
CA ARG A 858 -42.31 -24.11 -9.27
C ARG A 858 -40.89 -24.66 -9.42
N ALA A 859 -40.56 -25.71 -8.68
CA ALA A 859 -39.26 -26.33 -8.78
C ALA A 859 -38.97 -26.76 -10.24
N ASN A 860 -37.77 -26.40 -10.72
CA ASN A 860 -37.27 -26.68 -12.08
C ASN A 860 -38.02 -25.97 -13.24
N GLU A 861 -38.92 -25.04 -12.97
CA GLU A 861 -39.58 -24.22 -13.99
C GLU A 861 -39.06 -22.77 -13.89
N PRO A 862 -38.08 -22.36 -14.74
CA PRO A 862 -37.63 -20.98 -14.73
C PRO A 862 -38.69 -20.02 -15.26
N ILE A 863 -38.83 -18.86 -14.62
CA ILE A 863 -39.75 -17.78 -15.04
C ILE A 863 -38.88 -16.60 -15.52
N THR A 864 -39.39 -15.87 -16.52
CA THR A 864 -38.79 -14.60 -16.96
C THR A 864 -39.73 -13.45 -16.69
N LEU A 865 -39.32 -12.49 -15.87
CA LEU A 865 -40.01 -11.21 -15.73
C LEU A 865 -39.40 -10.21 -16.71
N THR A 866 -40.28 -9.38 -17.31
CA THR A 866 -39.83 -8.39 -18.30
C THR A 866 -40.36 -7.01 -17.93
N TRP A 867 -39.51 -6.00 -18.00
CA TRP A 867 -39.87 -4.59 -17.87
C TRP A 867 -39.34 -3.82 -19.07
N THR A 868 -40.07 -2.78 -19.44
CA THR A 868 -39.65 -1.80 -20.45
C THR A 868 -39.54 -0.45 -19.79
N ALA A 869 -38.40 0.22 -20.00
CA ALA A 869 -38.09 1.51 -19.43
C ALA A 869 -37.58 2.47 -20.52
N ARG A 870 -37.66 3.73 -20.25
CA ARG A 870 -37.05 4.78 -21.07
C ARG A 870 -35.99 5.50 -20.29
N ARG A 871 -34.86 5.75 -20.93
CA ARG A 871 -33.77 6.53 -20.35
C ARG A 871 -34.16 7.99 -20.18
N GLU A 872 -33.91 8.57 -19.01
CA GLU A 872 -34.27 9.95 -18.70
C GLU A 872 -33.22 10.95 -19.18
N ARG A 873 -31.93 10.67 -18.93
CA ARG A 873 -30.80 11.48 -19.35
C ARG A 873 -29.90 10.70 -20.32
N PRO A 874 -29.79 11.10 -21.57
CA PRO A 874 -29.01 10.38 -22.58
C PRO A 874 -27.50 10.51 -22.43
N ASP A 875 -27.00 11.52 -21.72
CA ASP A 875 -25.60 11.79 -21.45
C ASP A 875 -25.02 11.00 -20.25
N ALA A 876 -25.90 10.38 -19.47
CA ALA A 876 -25.53 9.63 -18.26
C ALA A 876 -25.87 8.14 -18.38
N PRO A 877 -25.07 7.24 -17.80
CA PRO A 877 -25.42 5.83 -17.74
C PRO A 877 -26.61 5.58 -16.82
N TRP A 878 -27.28 4.47 -17.04
CA TRP A 878 -28.37 3.99 -16.20
C TRP A 878 -27.98 2.76 -15.42
N VAL A 879 -28.64 2.52 -14.27
CA VAL A 879 -28.53 1.33 -13.45
C VAL A 879 -29.92 0.76 -13.16
N ALA A 880 -30.03 -0.57 -13.20
CA ALA A 880 -31.23 -1.28 -12.80
C ALA A 880 -30.86 -2.42 -11.86
N VAL A 881 -31.65 -2.62 -10.80
CA VAL A 881 -31.44 -3.69 -9.82
C VAL A 881 -32.75 -4.42 -9.61
N ALA A 882 -32.78 -5.71 -9.90
CA ALA A 882 -33.84 -6.61 -9.49
C ALA A 882 -33.43 -7.25 -8.14
N ALA A 883 -34.31 -7.21 -7.16
CA ALA A 883 -34.08 -7.78 -5.85
C ALA A 883 -35.32 -8.56 -5.37
N GLU A 884 -35.08 -9.67 -4.71
CA GLU A 884 -36.08 -10.43 -3.96
C GLU A 884 -36.36 -9.74 -2.62
N GLU A 885 -37.61 -9.74 -2.17
CA GLU A 885 -37.97 -9.20 -0.85
C GLU A 885 -37.16 -9.87 0.24
N GLY A 886 -36.60 -9.07 1.17
CA GLY A 886 -35.66 -9.52 2.17
C GLY A 886 -34.19 -9.55 1.69
N GLY A 887 -33.91 -9.15 0.42
CA GLY A 887 -32.55 -8.93 -0.09
C GLY A 887 -31.70 -10.20 -0.30
N VAL A 888 -32.32 -11.39 -0.26
CA VAL A 888 -31.60 -12.69 -0.33
C VAL A 888 -30.93 -12.88 -1.70
N ARG A 889 -31.59 -12.48 -2.79
CA ARG A 889 -31.03 -12.52 -4.15
C ARG A 889 -31.20 -11.16 -4.82
N ARG A 890 -30.16 -10.71 -5.50
CA ARG A 890 -30.21 -9.50 -6.33
C ARG A 890 -29.34 -9.66 -7.56
N ALA A 891 -29.70 -8.98 -8.63
CA ALA A 891 -28.91 -8.86 -9.85
C ALA A 891 -29.04 -7.45 -10.41
N ASP A 892 -27.97 -6.92 -10.95
CA ASP A 892 -27.95 -5.60 -11.54
C ASP A 892 -27.58 -5.58 -13.02
N GLN A 893 -27.89 -4.46 -13.65
CA GLN A 893 -27.48 -4.12 -15.00
C GLN A 893 -27.06 -2.66 -15.05
N TYR A 894 -26.05 -2.41 -15.83
CA TYR A 894 -25.53 -1.10 -16.14
C TYR A 894 -25.50 -0.91 -17.65
N GLY A 895 -25.85 0.27 -18.14
CA GLY A 895 -25.82 0.54 -19.57
C GLY A 895 -25.77 2.04 -19.91
N HIS A 896 -25.53 2.29 -21.21
CA HIS A 896 -25.33 3.64 -21.73
C HIS A 896 -26.47 4.04 -22.66
#